data_0b617bd06bfd3250c93f952f7efccfca
#
_entry.id   0b617bd06bfd3250c93f952f7efccfca
#
_cell.length_a   1.000
_cell.length_b   1.000
_cell.length_c   1.000
_cell.angle_alpha   90.00
_cell.angle_beta   90.00
_cell.angle_gamma   90.00
#
_symmetry.space_group_name_H-M   'P 1'
#
loop_
_entity.id
_entity.type
_entity.pdbx_description
1 polymer ?
#
loop_
_entity_poly.entity_id
_entity_poly.type
_entity_poly.pdbx_seq_one_letter_code
_entity_poly.pdbx_strand_id
1 'polypeptide(L)'
;MAARRIQLLESELQGLSGVSAAGVSAGGAGALALLGAPGGRVDADSELDQVDAALQTAREVLDREHETVTEIAAELGAQATSADIGAVPVRVVRMSDPDGEPEEELFGTTLNNPRADGAGIVLRRDERMRFVGAATRRISRGIDLDEIVLGLCRATTPTFADTILVYLRDPLPIGDEKPVGPLVLRLRRIEGPPDEPTSWASVDDLRVAEPAPEPVPPAEGCLVPADASLTHVLRGVRPVFADPMTRNALHELLGKNYDVPDEFRAILAPLRGRRRVVGVVVFLRNRERARFDPEDLQVGAQLTTQTALGIDKALLYGHDAYVADELQRTMLPPSLPQSPGSRLASRYLPAAESARVGGDWYDAIPLSASRVALVVGDVMGHSVTSAAIMGQLQTTVRTLAALDLPPQELMRHLDEQAQRLGSDRLATCMYAVYDPIAHRVTICNAGHPPPILIQPNGQADILKVPPGAPIGVGGVDFEAVEHGAPAGSTLVLYTDGLVEARRKDVWTGIQQLRERLELTARHAEIAQMPLVEALCDDALDVLGPGDRDDDVAILAARFEGITASDVAQWSIENTTKAPRESRKLTRQALERWGLEHLVHTAELLVSELVTNAVNATPTIREPIEVRLLRTQVLRFEIRDRSTHMPRWDYSRALVEHGRGLRVVGRLADRWGVSLLLGGKVVWFEIGLEEPGALG
;
A
#
# COMPACT_ATOMS: atom_id res chain seq x y z
N MET A 1 11.86 33.88 -15.27
CA MET A 1 10.64 33.83 -14.45
C MET A 1 9.43 33.43 -15.28
N ALA A 2 9.20 34.04 -16.45
CA ALA A 2 8.07 33.71 -17.33
C ALA A 2 8.00 32.23 -17.78
N ALA A 3 9.12 31.66 -18.25
CA ALA A 3 9.16 30.26 -18.69
C ALA A 3 8.77 29.22 -17.59
N ARG A 4 9.11 29.51 -16.31
CA ARG A 4 8.78 28.65 -15.18
C ARG A 4 7.29 28.76 -14.79
N ARG A 5 6.68 29.91 -15.05
CA ARG A 5 5.26 30.16 -14.79
C ARG A 5 4.38 29.54 -15.89
N ILE A 6 4.86 29.54 -17.14
CA ILE A 6 4.21 28.85 -18.27
C ILE A 6 4.22 27.33 -18.05
N GLN A 7 5.33 26.72 -17.60
CA GLN A 7 5.38 25.29 -17.26
C GLN A 7 4.44 24.90 -16.11
N LEU A 8 4.27 25.76 -15.11
CA LEU A 8 3.30 25.54 -14.04
C LEU A 8 1.86 25.57 -14.54
N LEU A 9 1.53 26.52 -15.42
CA LEU A 9 0.21 26.67 -16.03
C LEU A 9 -0.13 25.51 -16.99
N GLU A 10 0.85 25.01 -17.74
CA GLU A 10 0.69 23.79 -18.57
C GLU A 10 0.42 22.55 -17.72
N SER A 11 1.05 22.44 -16.54
CA SER A 11 0.82 21.36 -15.57
C SER A 11 -0.58 21.45 -14.94
N GLU A 12 -1.07 22.64 -14.62
CA GLU A 12 -2.42 22.86 -14.10
C GLU A 12 -3.50 22.56 -15.16
N LEU A 13 -3.30 22.97 -16.42
CA LEU A 13 -4.21 22.65 -17.54
C LEU A 13 -4.24 21.15 -17.89
N GLN A 14 -3.13 20.44 -17.76
CA GLN A 14 -3.10 18.98 -17.92
C GLN A 14 -3.82 18.24 -16.76
N GLY A 15 -3.81 18.80 -15.56
CA GLY A 15 -4.58 18.27 -14.41
C GLY A 15 -6.10 18.42 -14.58
N LEU A 16 -6.55 19.44 -15.32
CA LEU A 16 -7.97 19.71 -15.59
C LEU A 16 -8.54 18.87 -16.75
N SER A 17 -7.72 18.30 -17.64
CA SER A 17 -8.17 17.50 -18.79
C SER A 17 -8.75 16.11 -18.42
N GLY A 18 -8.80 15.76 -17.15
CA GLY A 18 -9.43 14.52 -16.65
C GLY A 18 -10.97 14.58 -16.53
N VAL A 19 -11.61 15.75 -16.74
CA VAL A 19 -13.06 15.90 -16.67
C VAL A 19 -13.65 16.01 -18.07
N SER A 20 -14.34 14.96 -18.48
CA SER A 20 -15.25 14.80 -19.62
C SER A 20 -14.97 15.58 -20.92
N ALA A 21 -14.45 14.87 -21.93
CA ALA A 21 -14.12 15.35 -23.28
C ALA A 21 -15.31 15.76 -24.17
N ALA A 22 -16.49 16.10 -23.66
CA ALA A 22 -17.67 16.42 -24.43
C ALA A 22 -18.00 17.94 -24.53
N GLY A 23 -17.44 18.80 -23.67
CA GLY A 23 -17.78 20.22 -23.58
C GLY A 23 -16.74 21.21 -24.15
N VAL A 24 -15.47 20.79 -24.31
CA VAL A 24 -14.35 21.71 -24.56
C VAL A 24 -13.97 21.87 -26.05
N SER A 25 -14.82 21.50 -27.02
CA SER A 25 -14.42 21.49 -28.43
C SER A 25 -14.38 22.84 -29.13
N ALA A 26 -14.87 23.94 -28.54
CA ALA A 26 -14.94 25.23 -29.21
C ALA A 26 -14.03 26.34 -28.65
N GLY A 27 -13.62 26.27 -27.39
CA GLY A 27 -12.81 27.33 -26.74
C GLY A 27 -11.32 27.04 -26.64
N GLY A 28 -10.97 25.76 -26.35
CA GLY A 28 -9.58 25.35 -26.06
C GLY A 28 -8.67 25.24 -27.30
N ALA A 29 -9.23 24.97 -28.46
CA ALA A 29 -8.46 24.87 -29.71
C ALA A 29 -7.92 26.22 -30.21
N GLY A 30 -8.53 27.35 -29.80
CA GLY A 30 -8.05 28.68 -30.14
C GLY A 30 -6.82 29.13 -29.36
N ALA A 31 -6.73 28.74 -28.11
CA ALA A 31 -5.62 29.13 -27.23
C ALA A 31 -4.32 28.37 -27.51
N LEU A 32 -4.42 27.11 -27.94
CA LEU A 32 -3.26 26.26 -28.30
C LEU A 32 -2.70 26.61 -29.69
N ALA A 33 -3.49 27.18 -30.60
CA ALA A 33 -3.05 27.60 -31.95
C ALA A 33 -2.18 28.87 -31.93
N LEU A 34 -2.26 29.71 -30.90
CA LEU A 34 -1.50 30.95 -30.76
C LEU A 34 -0.07 30.74 -30.24
N LEU A 35 0.24 29.62 -29.61
CA LEU A 35 1.56 29.30 -29.06
C LEU A 35 2.55 28.64 -30.04
N GLY A 36 2.12 28.40 -31.29
CA GLY A 36 2.88 27.62 -32.30
C GLY A 36 3.56 28.41 -33.43
N ALA A 37 3.60 29.76 -33.41
CA ALA A 37 4.23 30.56 -34.52
C ALA A 37 5.62 31.07 -34.12
N PRO A 38 6.72 30.73 -34.83
CA PRO A 38 8.04 31.27 -34.53
C PRO A 38 8.25 32.61 -35.20
N GLY A 39 8.57 33.64 -34.43
CA GLY A 39 9.23 34.84 -34.90
C GLY A 39 8.41 36.17 -34.81
N GLY A 40 8.35 36.73 -33.64
CA GLY A 40 8.01 38.12 -33.37
C GLY A 40 8.36 38.46 -31.94
N ARG A 41 9.13 39.49 -31.68
CA ARG A 41 9.31 40.06 -30.35
C ARG A 41 7.96 40.59 -29.88
N VAL A 42 7.27 39.87 -29.06
CA VAL A 42 6.06 40.27 -28.37
C VAL A 42 6.45 40.52 -26.89
N ASP A 43 5.94 41.62 -26.33
CA ASP A 43 6.21 41.98 -24.92
C ASP A 43 5.66 40.88 -23.99
N ALA A 44 6.51 40.33 -23.13
CA ALA A 44 6.18 39.23 -22.23
C ALA A 44 5.04 39.54 -21.24
N ASP A 45 4.78 40.83 -20.99
CA ASP A 45 3.69 41.28 -20.12
C ASP A 45 2.34 41.17 -20.82
N SER A 46 2.28 41.38 -22.17
CA SER A 46 1.06 41.26 -22.97
C SER A 46 0.61 39.80 -23.16
N GLU A 47 1.55 38.83 -23.19
CA GLU A 47 1.23 37.40 -23.25
C GLU A 47 0.70 36.88 -21.89
N LEU A 48 1.23 37.37 -20.77
CA LEU A 48 0.73 37.07 -19.47
C LEU A 48 -0.71 37.53 -19.22
N ASP A 49 -1.04 38.74 -19.65
CA ASP A 49 -2.39 39.29 -19.55
C ASP A 49 -3.40 38.51 -20.39
N GLN A 50 -3.00 37.98 -21.56
CA GLN A 50 -3.86 37.15 -22.42
C GLN A 50 -4.09 35.75 -21.81
N VAL A 51 -3.08 35.17 -21.15
CA VAL A 51 -3.20 33.88 -20.47
C VAL A 51 -4.06 34.00 -19.20
N ASP A 52 -3.90 35.07 -18.43
CA ASP A 52 -4.75 35.33 -17.26
C ASP A 52 -6.21 35.59 -17.67
N ALA A 53 -6.48 36.29 -18.76
CA ALA A 53 -7.84 36.46 -19.30
C ALA A 53 -8.45 35.13 -19.77
N ALA A 54 -7.66 34.25 -20.41
CA ALA A 54 -8.13 32.93 -20.83
C ALA A 54 -8.44 32.00 -19.66
N LEU A 55 -7.62 32.05 -18.59
CA LEU A 55 -7.86 31.31 -17.34
C LEU A 55 -9.11 31.78 -16.60
N GLN A 56 -9.34 33.09 -16.59
CA GLN A 56 -10.53 33.66 -15.98
C GLN A 56 -11.81 33.26 -16.75
N THR A 57 -11.75 33.23 -18.08
CA THR A 57 -12.84 32.72 -18.91
C THR A 57 -13.11 31.24 -18.69
N ALA A 58 -12.06 30.41 -18.54
CA ALA A 58 -12.20 28.99 -18.27
C ALA A 58 -12.81 28.72 -16.87
N ARG A 59 -12.46 29.52 -15.86
CA ARG A 59 -13.10 29.46 -14.55
C ARG A 59 -14.59 29.82 -14.60
N GLU A 60 -14.95 30.86 -15.28
CA GLU A 60 -16.38 31.28 -15.43
C GLU A 60 -17.22 30.22 -16.15
N VAL A 61 -16.64 29.47 -17.08
CA VAL A 61 -17.31 28.32 -17.74
C VAL A 61 -17.49 27.15 -16.77
N LEU A 62 -16.48 26.84 -15.99
CA LEU A 62 -16.52 25.75 -14.97
C LEU A 62 -17.54 26.05 -13.86
N ASP A 63 -17.61 27.29 -13.39
CA ASP A 63 -18.57 27.71 -12.37
C ASP A 63 -20.01 27.63 -12.90
N ARG A 64 -20.23 27.97 -14.17
CA ARG A 64 -21.54 27.87 -14.83
C ARG A 64 -21.98 26.41 -15.04
N GLU A 65 -21.05 25.53 -15.41
CA GLU A 65 -21.35 24.10 -15.52
C GLU A 65 -21.66 23.49 -14.15
N HIS A 66 -20.95 23.91 -13.09
CA HIS A 66 -21.22 23.47 -11.72
C HIS A 66 -22.61 23.93 -11.22
N GLU A 67 -23.01 25.14 -11.54
CA GLU A 67 -24.35 25.65 -11.26
C GLU A 67 -25.44 24.84 -11.98
N THR A 68 -25.21 24.52 -13.27
CA THR A 68 -26.13 23.71 -14.07
C THR A 68 -26.28 22.28 -13.53
N VAL A 69 -25.18 21.64 -13.10
CA VAL A 69 -25.21 20.31 -12.49
C VAL A 69 -25.95 20.34 -11.16
N THR A 70 -25.79 21.41 -10.39
CA THR A 70 -26.48 21.58 -9.10
C THR A 70 -27.99 21.82 -9.28
N GLU A 71 -28.39 22.56 -10.30
CA GLU A 71 -29.80 22.74 -10.66
C GLU A 71 -30.47 21.45 -11.15
N ILE A 72 -29.78 20.68 -12.00
CA ILE A 72 -30.29 19.35 -12.46
C ILE A 72 -30.41 18.39 -11.29
N ALA A 73 -29.47 18.38 -10.35
CA ALA A 73 -29.53 17.56 -9.16
C ALA A 73 -30.70 17.97 -8.23
N ALA A 74 -30.99 19.27 -8.13
CA ALA A 74 -32.13 19.77 -7.37
C ALA A 74 -33.48 19.45 -8.03
N GLU A 75 -33.57 19.53 -9.37
CA GLU A 75 -34.76 19.10 -10.12
C GLU A 75 -35.04 17.61 -10.03
N LEU A 76 -34.00 16.77 -10.13
CA LEU A 76 -34.11 15.33 -9.95
C LEU A 76 -34.51 14.95 -8.51
N GLY A 77 -34.04 15.68 -7.52
CA GLY A 77 -34.44 15.54 -6.11
C GLY A 77 -35.90 15.95 -5.88
N ALA A 78 -36.39 16.99 -6.56
CA ALA A 78 -37.76 17.46 -6.46
C ALA A 78 -38.77 16.52 -7.17
N GLN A 79 -38.36 15.86 -8.26
CA GLN A 79 -39.22 14.87 -8.96
C GLN A 79 -39.36 13.56 -8.17
N ALA A 80 -38.37 13.21 -7.35
CA ALA A 80 -38.42 12.02 -6.48
C ALA A 80 -39.39 12.16 -5.29
N THR A 81 -39.76 13.38 -4.90
CA THR A 81 -40.67 13.65 -3.78
C THR A 81 -42.15 13.76 -4.18
N SER A 82 -42.49 13.67 -5.49
CA SER A 82 -43.87 13.83 -6.01
C SER A 82 -44.55 12.55 -6.47
N ALA A 83 -43.97 11.37 -6.22
CA ALA A 83 -44.65 10.10 -6.51
C ALA A 83 -45.31 9.57 -5.23
N ASP A 84 -46.64 9.62 -5.19
CA ASP A 84 -47.51 8.99 -4.22
C ASP A 84 -47.15 7.51 -4.00
N ILE A 85 -46.45 7.21 -2.93
CA ILE A 85 -46.31 5.85 -2.42
C ILE A 85 -47.23 5.73 -1.22
N GLY A 86 -48.33 4.96 -1.42
CA GLY A 86 -49.30 4.68 -0.37
C GLY A 86 -48.64 4.19 0.92
N ALA A 87 -49.07 4.80 2.01
CA ALA A 87 -48.55 4.57 3.35
C ALA A 87 -48.74 3.10 3.75
N VAL A 88 -47.61 2.38 3.89
CA VAL A 88 -47.54 1.16 4.66
C VAL A 88 -47.09 1.51 6.06
N PRO A 89 -47.81 1.18 7.12
CA PRO A 89 -47.45 1.55 8.47
C PRO A 89 -46.19 0.81 8.94
N VAL A 90 -45.09 1.53 9.10
CA VAL A 90 -43.88 1.03 9.75
C VAL A 90 -44.14 1.03 11.26
N ARG A 91 -44.27 -0.14 11.85
CA ARG A 91 -44.37 -0.32 13.30
C ARG A 91 -42.93 -0.29 13.86
N VAL A 92 -42.61 0.83 14.50
CA VAL A 92 -41.37 0.97 15.29
C VAL A 92 -41.55 0.20 16.59
N VAL A 93 -40.87 -0.92 16.77
CA VAL A 93 -40.77 -1.63 18.04
C VAL A 93 -39.55 -1.05 18.79
N ARG A 94 -39.81 -0.37 19.89
CA ARG A 94 -38.76 0.02 20.86
C ARG A 94 -38.30 -1.24 21.59
N MET A 95 -37.05 -1.58 21.48
CA MET A 95 -36.41 -2.57 22.35
C MET A 95 -36.06 -1.91 23.69
N SER A 96 -36.63 -2.42 24.75
CA SER A 96 -36.20 -2.28 26.14
C SER A 96 -36.19 -3.70 26.70
N ASP A 97 -35.05 -4.29 26.90
CA ASP A 97 -34.57 -5.03 28.07
C ASP A 97 -33.31 -5.88 27.73
N PRO A 98 -32.29 -5.91 28.58
CA PRO A 98 -30.99 -6.49 28.25
C PRO A 98 -30.77 -7.90 28.82
N ASP A 99 -31.80 -8.74 28.97
CA ASP A 99 -31.60 -10.15 29.38
C ASP A 99 -32.65 -11.05 28.69
N GLY A 100 -32.34 -11.56 27.50
CA GLY A 100 -33.15 -12.52 26.80
C GLY A 100 -32.38 -13.20 25.70
N GLU A 101 -32.15 -14.50 25.86
CA GLU A 101 -31.59 -15.37 24.84
C GLU A 101 -32.41 -15.29 23.53
N PRO A 102 -31.77 -15.38 22.33
CA PRO A 102 -32.49 -15.37 21.07
C PRO A 102 -33.20 -16.71 20.87
N GLU A 103 -34.51 -16.76 21.05
CA GLU A 103 -35.31 -17.81 20.50
C GLU A 103 -35.29 -17.74 18.95
N GLU A 104 -34.78 -18.76 18.31
CA GLU A 104 -34.92 -19.01 16.88
C GLU A 104 -36.40 -19.24 16.58
N GLU A 105 -37.17 -18.23 16.21
CA GLU A 105 -38.42 -18.42 15.54
C GLU A 105 -38.18 -18.99 14.13
N LEU A 106 -38.23 -20.30 14.06
CA LEU A 106 -38.42 -21.07 12.83
C LEU A 106 -39.73 -20.61 12.17
N PHE A 107 -39.66 -19.70 11.21
CA PHE A 107 -40.73 -19.53 10.26
C PHE A 107 -40.86 -20.83 9.45
N GLY A 108 -41.64 -21.76 9.99
CA GLY A 108 -42.11 -22.94 9.29
C GLY A 108 -43.10 -22.56 8.19
N THR A 109 -42.59 -22.19 7.03
CA THR A 109 -43.30 -22.47 5.80
C THR A 109 -43.08 -23.94 5.52
N THR A 110 -44.10 -24.77 5.80
CA THR A 110 -44.24 -26.10 5.25
C THR A 110 -44.19 -26.00 3.72
N LEU A 111 -42.99 -26.06 3.19
CA LEU A 111 -42.75 -26.48 1.81
C LEU A 111 -43.13 -27.97 1.77
N ASN A 112 -44.32 -28.24 1.26
CA ASN A 112 -44.71 -29.56 0.86
C ASN A 112 -43.57 -30.19 0.06
N ASN A 113 -43.07 -31.29 0.55
CA ASN A 113 -42.00 -32.07 -0.05
C ASN A 113 -42.51 -32.64 -1.38
N PRO A 114 -42.06 -32.18 -2.57
CA PRO A 114 -42.65 -32.62 -3.86
C PRO A 114 -41.94 -33.87 -4.37
N ARG A 115 -41.72 -34.86 -3.50
CA ARG A 115 -41.17 -36.17 -3.91
C ARG A 115 -42.22 -37.20 -4.36
N ALA A 116 -43.48 -36.80 -4.55
CA ALA A 116 -44.54 -37.79 -4.83
C ALA A 116 -45.23 -37.67 -6.20
N ASP A 117 -45.06 -36.62 -6.98
CA ASP A 117 -45.70 -36.58 -8.31
C ASP A 117 -44.72 -35.98 -9.33
N GLY A 118 -44.42 -36.75 -10.40
CA GLY A 118 -43.51 -36.42 -11.51
C GLY A 118 -43.94 -35.26 -12.42
N ALA A 119 -44.58 -34.22 -11.87
CA ALA A 119 -44.90 -32.99 -12.56
C ALA A 119 -43.82 -31.94 -12.23
N GLY A 120 -42.90 -31.70 -13.16
CA GLY A 120 -41.80 -30.74 -13.03
C GLY A 120 -42.28 -29.38 -12.51
N ILE A 121 -41.58 -28.83 -11.49
CA ILE A 121 -41.86 -27.54 -10.88
C ILE A 121 -41.72 -26.44 -11.93
N VAL A 122 -42.85 -25.93 -12.45
CA VAL A 122 -42.89 -24.69 -13.23
C VAL A 122 -43.15 -23.58 -12.25
N LEU A 123 -42.13 -22.73 -12.02
CA LEU A 123 -42.26 -21.54 -11.16
C LEU A 123 -43.32 -20.61 -11.78
N ARG A 124 -44.32 -20.23 -11.00
CA ARG A 124 -45.28 -19.19 -11.41
C ARG A 124 -44.58 -17.83 -11.43
N ARG A 125 -45.15 -16.86 -12.15
CA ARG A 125 -44.55 -15.52 -12.32
C ARG A 125 -44.18 -14.85 -11.01
N ASP A 126 -45.01 -14.92 -9.99
CA ASP A 126 -44.75 -14.33 -8.66
C ASP A 126 -43.65 -15.09 -7.90
N GLU A 127 -43.55 -16.41 -8.10
CA GLU A 127 -42.49 -17.25 -7.53
C GLU A 127 -41.13 -16.95 -8.18
N ARG A 128 -41.12 -16.72 -9.51
CA ARG A 128 -39.90 -16.28 -10.23
C ARG A 128 -39.38 -14.96 -9.74
N MET A 129 -40.24 -13.96 -9.52
CA MET A 129 -39.84 -12.66 -9.00
C MET A 129 -39.24 -12.78 -7.59
N ARG A 130 -39.85 -13.55 -6.69
CA ARG A 130 -39.30 -13.84 -5.35
C ARG A 130 -37.97 -14.57 -5.42
N PHE A 131 -37.88 -15.57 -6.31
CA PHE A 131 -36.64 -16.31 -6.55
C PHE A 131 -35.50 -15.40 -7.00
N VAL A 132 -35.72 -14.57 -8.04
CA VAL A 132 -34.72 -13.63 -8.54
C VAL A 132 -34.28 -12.68 -7.44
N GLY A 133 -35.22 -12.13 -6.65
CA GLY A 133 -34.87 -11.24 -5.53
C GLY A 133 -34.04 -11.93 -4.45
N ALA A 134 -34.33 -13.18 -4.12
CA ALA A 134 -33.56 -13.96 -3.15
C ALA A 134 -32.15 -14.31 -3.69
N ALA A 135 -32.08 -14.74 -4.95
CA ALA A 135 -30.85 -15.08 -5.63
C ALA A 135 -29.93 -13.84 -5.76
N THR A 136 -30.50 -12.69 -6.17
CA THR A 136 -29.75 -11.42 -6.25
C THR A 136 -29.14 -11.02 -4.90
N ARG A 137 -29.91 -11.11 -3.82
CA ARG A 137 -29.37 -10.81 -2.47
C ARG A 137 -28.25 -11.76 -2.08
N ARG A 138 -28.33 -13.04 -2.47
CA ARG A 138 -27.28 -14.02 -2.18
C ARG A 138 -26.00 -13.76 -2.96
N ILE A 139 -26.12 -13.45 -4.25
CA ILE A 139 -25.00 -13.10 -5.13
C ILE A 139 -24.32 -11.81 -4.64
N SER A 140 -25.12 -10.79 -4.26
CA SER A 140 -24.61 -9.49 -3.83
C SER A 140 -23.94 -9.49 -2.45
N ARG A 141 -24.02 -10.57 -1.68
CA ARG A 141 -23.31 -10.73 -0.41
C ARG A 141 -21.86 -11.15 -0.59
N GLY A 142 -21.51 -11.72 -1.75
CA GLY A 142 -20.14 -12.10 -2.05
C GLY A 142 -19.26 -10.87 -2.16
N ILE A 143 -18.12 -10.90 -1.46
CA ILE A 143 -17.11 -9.83 -1.45
C ILE A 143 -16.06 -10.11 -2.52
N ASP A 144 -15.66 -11.36 -2.67
CA ASP A 144 -14.69 -11.81 -3.64
C ASP A 144 -15.30 -12.57 -4.83
N LEU A 145 -14.48 -12.86 -5.82
CA LEU A 145 -14.86 -13.55 -7.04
C LEU A 145 -15.47 -14.93 -6.77
N ASP A 146 -14.87 -15.71 -5.86
CA ASP A 146 -15.26 -17.10 -5.59
C ASP A 146 -16.57 -17.14 -4.80
N GLU A 147 -16.77 -16.23 -3.86
CA GLU A 147 -18.03 -16.08 -3.12
C GLU A 147 -19.20 -15.67 -4.03
N ILE A 148 -18.95 -14.74 -4.98
CA ILE A 148 -19.97 -14.30 -5.95
C ILE A 148 -20.38 -15.47 -6.85
N VAL A 149 -19.42 -16.23 -7.38
CA VAL A 149 -19.66 -17.40 -8.22
C VAL A 149 -20.38 -18.50 -7.42
N LEU A 150 -19.93 -18.77 -6.20
CA LEU A 150 -20.59 -19.72 -5.29
C LEU A 150 -22.02 -19.28 -4.94
N GLY A 151 -22.21 -17.98 -4.70
CA GLY A 151 -23.51 -17.37 -4.46
C GLY A 151 -24.50 -17.61 -5.61
N LEU A 152 -24.05 -17.43 -6.86
CA LEU A 152 -24.81 -17.74 -8.05
C LEU A 152 -25.16 -19.25 -8.10
N CYS A 153 -24.19 -20.15 -7.98
CA CYS A 153 -24.36 -21.57 -8.04
C CYS A 153 -25.40 -22.06 -7.02
N ARG A 154 -25.19 -21.71 -5.75
CA ARG A 154 -26.09 -22.09 -4.65
C ARG A 154 -27.49 -21.44 -4.71
N ALA A 155 -27.61 -20.30 -5.38
CA ALA A 155 -28.90 -19.66 -5.57
C ALA A 155 -29.73 -20.35 -6.68
N THR A 156 -29.07 -20.92 -7.70
CA THR A 156 -29.70 -21.46 -8.89
C THR A 156 -29.93 -22.96 -8.82
N THR A 157 -29.08 -23.71 -8.14
CA THR A 157 -29.18 -25.16 -7.99
C THR A 157 -29.81 -25.53 -6.64
N PRO A 158 -30.79 -26.43 -6.52
CA PRO A 158 -31.47 -27.10 -7.62
C PRO A 158 -32.72 -26.35 -8.16
N THR A 159 -33.02 -25.12 -7.65
CA THR A 159 -34.33 -24.46 -7.87
C THR A 159 -34.56 -24.08 -9.33
N PHE A 160 -33.59 -23.48 -10.01
CA PHE A 160 -33.69 -23.00 -11.39
C PHE A 160 -33.13 -23.99 -12.39
N ALA A 161 -32.00 -24.61 -12.09
CA ALA A 161 -31.28 -25.57 -12.90
C ALA A 161 -30.88 -26.78 -12.03
N ASP A 162 -30.71 -27.96 -12.63
CA ASP A 162 -30.18 -29.14 -11.94
C ASP A 162 -28.65 -29.09 -11.88
N THR A 163 -28.03 -28.55 -12.93
CA THR A 163 -26.59 -28.32 -12.98
C THR A 163 -26.29 -26.93 -13.53
N ILE A 164 -25.28 -26.30 -12.98
CA ILE A 164 -24.74 -25.02 -13.44
C ILE A 164 -23.24 -25.14 -13.66
N LEU A 165 -22.73 -24.59 -14.76
CA LEU A 165 -21.31 -24.46 -15.06
C LEU A 165 -20.98 -22.99 -15.27
N VAL A 166 -19.94 -22.51 -14.60
CA VAL A 166 -19.50 -21.13 -14.70
C VAL A 166 -18.11 -21.11 -15.31
N TYR A 167 -17.99 -20.52 -16.50
CA TYR A 167 -16.74 -20.28 -17.20
C TYR A 167 -16.40 -18.81 -17.12
N LEU A 168 -15.19 -18.50 -16.67
CA LEU A 168 -14.68 -17.15 -16.64
C LEU A 168 -13.54 -16.98 -17.64
N ARG A 169 -13.35 -15.78 -18.10
CA ARG A 169 -12.22 -15.42 -18.96
C ARG A 169 -10.90 -15.59 -18.21
N ASP A 170 -9.87 -16.13 -18.90
CA ASP A 170 -8.52 -16.29 -18.37
C ASP A 170 -7.50 -15.69 -19.37
N PRO A 171 -6.72 -14.65 -18.98
CA PRO A 171 -6.85 -13.90 -17.72
C PRO A 171 -8.14 -13.05 -17.66
N LEU A 172 -8.64 -12.84 -16.44
CA LEU A 172 -9.74 -11.91 -16.21
C LEU A 172 -9.31 -10.49 -16.56
N PRO A 173 -10.14 -9.73 -17.28
CA PRO A 173 -9.79 -8.36 -17.66
C PRO A 173 -9.83 -7.45 -16.43
N ILE A 174 -8.72 -6.78 -16.11
CA ILE A 174 -8.59 -5.81 -15.03
C ILE A 174 -8.66 -4.40 -15.61
N GLY A 175 -9.43 -3.50 -14.99
CA GLY A 175 -9.52 -2.09 -15.39
C GLY A 175 -9.95 -1.88 -16.85
N ASP A 176 -9.39 -0.87 -17.52
CA ASP A 176 -9.70 -0.49 -18.92
C ASP A 176 -8.77 -1.14 -19.95
N GLU A 177 -7.84 -1.99 -19.54
CA GLU A 177 -6.91 -2.64 -20.45
C GLU A 177 -7.64 -3.52 -21.46
N LYS A 178 -7.35 -3.32 -22.73
CA LYS A 178 -7.82 -4.22 -23.78
C LYS A 178 -6.96 -5.48 -23.72
N PRO A 179 -7.54 -6.63 -23.37
CA PRO A 179 -6.75 -7.85 -23.32
C PRO A 179 -6.14 -8.14 -24.69
N VAL A 180 -4.85 -8.32 -24.72
CA VAL A 180 -4.10 -8.69 -25.91
C VAL A 180 -4.14 -10.22 -26.02
N GLY A 181 -4.72 -10.76 -27.09
CA GLY A 181 -4.73 -12.20 -27.34
C GLY A 181 -6.13 -12.79 -27.55
N PRO A 182 -6.20 -14.08 -27.83
CA PRO A 182 -7.46 -14.78 -28.03
C PRO A 182 -8.28 -14.84 -26.74
N LEU A 183 -9.61 -14.95 -26.88
CA LEU A 183 -10.49 -15.15 -25.73
C LEU A 183 -10.37 -16.61 -25.27
N VAL A 184 -9.85 -16.79 -24.05
CA VAL A 184 -9.83 -18.08 -23.36
C VAL A 184 -10.86 -18.06 -22.26
N LEU A 185 -11.70 -19.09 -22.19
CA LEU A 185 -12.65 -19.32 -21.10
C LEU A 185 -12.18 -20.52 -20.30
N ARG A 186 -12.11 -20.39 -18.99
CA ARG A 186 -11.73 -21.47 -18.07
C ARG A 186 -12.89 -21.78 -17.13
N LEU A 187 -13.15 -23.07 -16.93
CA LEU A 187 -14.17 -23.54 -15.99
C LEU A 187 -13.74 -23.16 -14.58
N ARG A 188 -14.57 -22.35 -13.91
CA ARG A 188 -14.32 -21.90 -12.54
C ARG A 188 -15.06 -22.76 -11.53
N ARG A 189 -16.31 -23.17 -11.85
CA ARG A 189 -17.12 -23.95 -10.94
C ARG A 189 -18.19 -24.76 -11.65
N ILE A 190 -18.42 -25.93 -11.09
CA ILE A 190 -19.59 -26.79 -11.39
C ILE A 190 -20.35 -26.98 -10.08
N GLU A 191 -21.70 -26.93 -10.14
CA GLU A 191 -22.58 -27.29 -9.03
C GLU A 191 -23.72 -28.11 -9.60
N GLY A 192 -23.98 -29.26 -9.01
CA GLY A 192 -25.03 -30.21 -9.42
C GLY A 192 -25.40 -31.14 -8.27
N PRO A 193 -26.34 -32.06 -8.44
CA PRO A 193 -26.67 -33.04 -7.42
C PRO A 193 -25.45 -33.91 -7.09
N PRO A 194 -25.16 -34.16 -5.80
CA PRO A 194 -23.87 -34.70 -5.36
C PRO A 194 -23.59 -36.16 -5.74
N ASP A 195 -24.54 -36.95 -6.21
CA ASP A 195 -24.38 -38.42 -6.34
C ASP A 195 -25.03 -39.08 -7.54
N GLU A 196 -25.42 -38.36 -8.59
CA GLU A 196 -25.86 -39.06 -9.82
C GLU A 196 -24.82 -38.88 -10.92
N PRO A 197 -24.30 -39.96 -11.53
CA PRO A 197 -23.54 -39.85 -12.76
C PRO A 197 -24.41 -39.10 -13.76
N THR A 198 -23.86 -38.06 -14.40
CA THR A 198 -24.52 -37.24 -15.43
C THR A 198 -24.80 -38.10 -16.67
N SER A 199 -25.55 -39.20 -16.50
CA SER A 199 -26.06 -40.04 -17.54
C SER A 199 -27.40 -39.48 -18.01
N TRP A 200 -27.40 -38.82 -19.14
CA TRP A 200 -28.58 -38.45 -19.92
C TRP A 200 -29.18 -39.67 -20.65
N ALA A 201 -28.66 -40.89 -20.37
CA ALA A 201 -29.13 -42.13 -20.99
C ALA A 201 -30.51 -42.54 -20.49
N SER A 202 -31.40 -42.90 -21.40
CA SER A 202 -32.77 -43.27 -21.12
C SER A 202 -32.87 -44.63 -20.39
N VAL A 203 -33.76 -44.68 -19.40
CA VAL A 203 -34.11 -45.87 -18.62
C VAL A 203 -35.12 -46.75 -19.39
N ASP A 204 -35.05 -46.89 -20.69
CA ASP A 204 -36.00 -47.70 -21.47
C ASP A 204 -35.40 -48.93 -22.18
N ASP A 205 -34.27 -49.46 -21.72
CA ASP A 205 -33.79 -50.74 -22.20
C ASP A 205 -33.28 -51.64 -21.06
N LEU A 206 -34.17 -52.37 -20.44
CA LEU A 206 -33.88 -53.58 -19.65
C LEU A 206 -33.29 -54.66 -20.54
N ARG A 207 -32.11 -54.50 -21.07
CA ARG A 207 -31.26 -55.55 -21.60
C ARG A 207 -29.89 -55.45 -21.03
N VAL A 208 -29.48 -56.53 -20.35
CA VAL A 208 -28.14 -56.90 -19.87
C VAL A 208 -27.13 -55.76 -20.04
N ALA A 209 -26.93 -54.96 -18.98
CA ALA A 209 -26.11 -53.78 -19.00
C ALA A 209 -24.62 -54.13 -19.15
N GLU A 210 -24.06 -53.78 -20.29
CA GLU A 210 -22.65 -53.37 -20.31
C GLU A 210 -22.50 -52.18 -19.33
N PRO A 211 -21.38 -52.08 -18.57
CA PRO A 211 -21.18 -50.96 -17.68
C PRO A 211 -21.33 -49.64 -18.46
N ALA A 212 -22.26 -48.79 -18.03
CA ALA A 212 -22.48 -47.50 -18.67
C ALA A 212 -21.14 -46.76 -18.77
N PRO A 213 -20.82 -46.18 -19.94
CA PRO A 213 -19.59 -45.45 -20.10
C PRO A 213 -19.54 -44.32 -19.07
N GLU A 214 -18.39 -44.15 -18.40
CA GLU A 214 -18.18 -43.08 -17.42
C GLU A 214 -18.55 -41.72 -18.05
N PRO A 215 -19.32 -40.85 -17.35
CA PRO A 215 -19.71 -39.55 -17.88
C PRO A 215 -18.46 -38.72 -18.21
N VAL A 216 -18.41 -38.23 -19.44
CA VAL A 216 -17.29 -37.39 -19.90
C VAL A 216 -17.36 -36.02 -19.16
N PRO A 217 -16.34 -35.59 -18.43
CA PRO A 217 -16.36 -34.31 -17.76
C PRO A 217 -16.34 -33.14 -18.77
N PRO A 218 -16.94 -32.00 -18.46
CA PRO A 218 -16.85 -30.81 -19.31
C PRO A 218 -15.40 -30.31 -19.43
N ALA A 219 -15.10 -29.65 -20.56
CA ALA A 219 -13.76 -29.11 -20.79
C ALA A 219 -13.37 -28.09 -19.74
N GLU A 220 -12.18 -28.23 -19.16
CA GLU A 220 -11.64 -27.28 -18.17
C GLU A 220 -11.32 -25.91 -18.78
N GLY A 221 -11.03 -25.86 -20.10
CA GLY A 221 -10.72 -24.63 -20.80
C GLY A 221 -11.14 -24.68 -22.27
N CYS A 222 -11.55 -23.54 -22.79
CA CYS A 222 -11.97 -23.34 -24.15
C CYS A 222 -11.30 -22.11 -24.76
N LEU A 223 -10.57 -22.32 -25.88
CA LEU A 223 -10.09 -21.22 -26.73
C LEU A 223 -11.23 -20.84 -27.69
N VAL A 224 -11.66 -19.57 -27.66
CA VAL A 224 -12.77 -19.07 -28.47
C VAL A 224 -12.23 -18.30 -29.67
N PRO A 225 -12.21 -18.86 -30.88
CA PRO A 225 -11.85 -18.16 -32.12
C PRO A 225 -12.84 -17.04 -32.43
N ALA A 226 -12.39 -16.05 -33.19
CA ALA A 226 -13.22 -14.87 -33.51
C ALA A 226 -14.46 -15.19 -34.35
N ASP A 227 -14.42 -16.26 -35.11
CA ASP A 227 -15.47 -16.79 -36.01
C ASP A 227 -16.30 -17.94 -35.40
N ALA A 228 -16.03 -18.31 -34.15
CA ALA A 228 -16.73 -19.39 -33.47
C ALA A 228 -18.20 -19.04 -33.19
N SER A 229 -19.06 -20.05 -33.16
CA SER A 229 -20.50 -19.90 -32.78
C SER A 229 -20.64 -19.32 -31.36
N LEU A 230 -19.75 -19.72 -30.45
CA LEU A 230 -19.68 -19.18 -29.09
C LEU A 230 -19.39 -17.69 -29.07
N THR A 231 -18.56 -17.16 -29.98
CA THR A 231 -18.28 -15.73 -30.10
C THR A 231 -19.54 -14.93 -30.42
N HIS A 232 -20.44 -15.46 -31.25
CA HIS A 232 -21.71 -14.79 -31.55
C HIS A 232 -22.59 -14.71 -30.32
N VAL A 233 -22.67 -15.77 -29.52
CA VAL A 233 -23.40 -15.78 -28.25
C VAL A 233 -22.82 -14.81 -27.26
N LEU A 234 -21.48 -14.77 -27.10
CA LEU A 234 -20.79 -13.89 -26.18
C LEU A 234 -20.87 -12.41 -26.57
N ARG A 235 -20.95 -12.10 -27.87
CA ARG A 235 -21.22 -10.74 -28.35
C ARG A 235 -22.65 -10.30 -28.06
N GLY A 236 -23.59 -11.26 -27.95
CA GLY A 236 -24.97 -11.02 -27.56
C GLY A 236 -25.04 -10.48 -26.11
N VAL A 237 -26.18 -9.83 -25.82
CA VAL A 237 -26.46 -9.30 -24.47
C VAL A 237 -27.37 -10.22 -23.70
N ARG A 238 -28.08 -11.10 -24.41
CA ARG A 238 -29.14 -11.93 -23.87
C ARG A 238 -28.75 -13.41 -23.84
N PRO A 239 -29.19 -14.15 -22.82
CA PRO A 239 -29.10 -15.59 -22.81
C PRO A 239 -29.82 -16.18 -24.00
N VAL A 240 -29.37 -17.36 -24.42
CA VAL A 240 -29.97 -18.13 -25.53
C VAL A 240 -30.24 -19.56 -25.09
N PHE A 241 -31.25 -20.17 -25.65
CA PHE A 241 -31.47 -21.62 -25.52
C PHE A 241 -30.45 -22.39 -26.35
N ALA A 242 -30.14 -23.58 -25.93
CA ALA A 242 -29.43 -24.54 -26.77
C ALA A 242 -30.39 -25.09 -27.86
N ASP A 243 -30.59 -24.30 -28.88
CA ASP A 243 -31.29 -24.69 -30.12
C ASP A 243 -30.28 -25.27 -31.13
N PRO A 244 -30.69 -25.78 -32.30
CA PRO A 244 -29.76 -26.31 -33.29
C PRO A 244 -28.69 -25.36 -33.75
N MET A 245 -28.91 -24.03 -33.72
CA MET A 245 -27.95 -23.02 -34.13
C MET A 245 -26.90 -22.72 -33.05
N THR A 246 -27.30 -22.77 -31.78
CA THR A 246 -26.44 -22.47 -30.61
C THR A 246 -25.82 -23.73 -30.00
N ARG A 247 -26.26 -24.94 -30.40
CA ARG A 247 -25.71 -26.22 -29.94
C ARG A 247 -24.20 -26.32 -30.21
N ASN A 248 -23.76 -25.83 -31.37
CA ASN A 248 -22.32 -25.77 -31.68
C ASN A 248 -21.53 -24.94 -30.65
N ALA A 249 -22.10 -23.83 -30.17
CA ALA A 249 -21.44 -23.00 -29.14
C ALA A 249 -21.29 -23.77 -27.81
N LEU A 250 -22.26 -24.61 -27.44
CA LEU A 250 -22.12 -25.48 -26.28
C LEU A 250 -21.04 -26.56 -26.47
N HIS A 251 -20.98 -27.21 -27.63
CA HIS A 251 -19.92 -28.17 -27.92
C HIS A 251 -18.52 -27.52 -28.00
N GLU A 252 -18.45 -26.29 -28.47
CA GLU A 252 -17.20 -25.52 -28.43
C GLU A 252 -16.75 -25.24 -26.98
N LEU A 253 -17.69 -24.95 -26.07
CA LEU A 253 -17.41 -24.64 -24.68
C LEU A 253 -17.17 -25.90 -23.82
N LEU A 254 -18.04 -26.88 -23.92
CA LEU A 254 -18.06 -28.06 -23.03
C LEU A 254 -17.17 -29.21 -23.55
N GLY A 255 -16.76 -29.14 -24.81
CA GLY A 255 -15.99 -30.18 -25.49
C GLY A 255 -16.91 -31.06 -26.36
N LYS A 256 -16.35 -31.58 -27.47
CA LYS A 256 -17.10 -32.35 -28.49
C LYS A 256 -17.71 -33.66 -27.98
N ASN A 257 -17.12 -34.21 -26.94
CA ASN A 257 -17.54 -35.52 -26.37
C ASN A 257 -18.48 -35.35 -25.17
N TYR A 258 -18.76 -34.12 -24.75
CA TYR A 258 -19.73 -33.86 -23.68
C TYR A 258 -21.16 -34.07 -24.20
N ASP A 259 -21.97 -34.84 -23.47
CA ASP A 259 -23.38 -35.08 -23.85
C ASP A 259 -24.22 -33.82 -23.57
N VAL A 260 -24.47 -33.06 -24.63
CA VAL A 260 -25.25 -31.83 -24.56
C VAL A 260 -26.74 -32.19 -24.59
N PRO A 261 -27.56 -31.78 -23.58
CA PRO A 261 -28.96 -32.07 -23.52
C PRO A 261 -29.73 -31.58 -24.75
N ASP A 262 -30.89 -32.22 -24.99
CA ASP A 262 -31.82 -31.85 -26.09
C ASP A 262 -32.26 -30.38 -25.99
N GLU A 263 -32.87 -29.89 -27.09
CA GLU A 263 -33.37 -28.53 -27.25
C GLU A 263 -34.18 -28.04 -26.03
N PHE A 264 -33.91 -26.76 -25.64
CA PHE A 264 -34.57 -26.08 -24.53
C PHE A 264 -34.31 -26.66 -23.12
N ARG A 265 -33.32 -27.53 -22.96
CA ARG A 265 -32.88 -28.04 -21.65
C ARG A 265 -31.57 -27.42 -21.18
N ALA A 266 -30.97 -26.56 -22.00
CA ALA A 266 -29.81 -25.77 -21.64
C ALA A 266 -30.03 -24.31 -22.00
N ILE A 267 -29.58 -23.42 -21.12
CA ILE A 267 -29.44 -21.97 -21.36
C ILE A 267 -27.97 -21.62 -21.31
N LEU A 268 -27.50 -20.95 -22.36
CA LEU A 268 -26.16 -20.34 -22.42
C LEU A 268 -26.29 -18.85 -22.18
N ALA A 269 -25.76 -18.36 -21.07
CA ALA A 269 -25.95 -17.00 -20.61
C ALA A 269 -24.59 -16.26 -20.44
N PRO A 270 -24.30 -15.23 -21.27
CA PRO A 270 -23.07 -14.48 -21.13
C PRO A 270 -23.02 -13.67 -19.81
N LEU A 271 -21.90 -13.72 -19.11
CA LEU A 271 -21.59 -12.85 -17.99
C LEU A 271 -21.02 -11.54 -18.55
N ARG A 272 -21.90 -10.55 -18.68
CA ARG A 272 -21.52 -9.27 -19.26
C ARG A 272 -21.49 -8.18 -18.19
N GLY A 273 -20.28 -7.77 -17.84
CA GLY A 273 -20.04 -6.61 -17.01
C GLY A 273 -20.32 -5.30 -17.75
N ARG A 274 -20.01 -4.18 -17.15
CA ARG A 274 -20.32 -2.84 -17.68
C ARG A 274 -19.74 -2.59 -19.08
N ARG A 275 -18.55 -3.09 -19.35
CA ARG A 275 -17.81 -2.78 -20.62
C ARG A 275 -17.48 -4.03 -21.44
N ARG A 276 -17.49 -5.21 -20.86
CA ARG A 276 -17.01 -6.43 -21.52
C ARG A 276 -17.65 -7.72 -20.99
N VAL A 277 -17.45 -8.79 -21.74
CA VAL A 277 -17.83 -10.13 -21.31
C VAL A 277 -16.73 -10.69 -20.42
N VAL A 278 -17.08 -11.04 -19.18
CA VAL A 278 -16.16 -11.62 -18.18
C VAL A 278 -16.24 -13.15 -18.15
N GLY A 279 -17.27 -13.73 -18.77
CA GLY A 279 -17.46 -15.18 -18.79
C GLY A 279 -18.79 -15.61 -19.41
N VAL A 280 -19.17 -16.85 -19.14
CA VAL A 280 -20.43 -17.45 -19.57
C VAL A 280 -20.89 -18.45 -18.53
N VAL A 281 -22.20 -18.56 -18.36
CA VAL A 281 -22.86 -19.53 -17.49
C VAL A 281 -23.70 -20.47 -18.36
N VAL A 282 -23.65 -21.75 -18.05
CA VAL A 282 -24.48 -22.78 -18.63
C VAL A 282 -25.42 -23.31 -17.55
N PHE A 283 -26.73 -23.19 -17.74
CA PHE A 283 -27.74 -23.80 -16.90
C PHE A 283 -28.30 -25.03 -17.60
N LEU A 284 -28.36 -26.17 -16.90
CA LEU A 284 -28.81 -27.44 -17.44
C LEU A 284 -29.98 -27.96 -16.61
N ARG A 285 -31.00 -28.56 -17.29
CA ARG A 285 -32.12 -29.31 -16.69
C ARG A 285 -32.12 -30.74 -17.16
N ASN A 286 -32.35 -31.68 -16.26
CA ASN A 286 -32.49 -33.11 -16.52
C ASN A 286 -33.75 -33.43 -17.33
N ARG A 287 -33.79 -34.61 -17.95
CA ARG A 287 -34.94 -35.04 -18.78
C ARG A 287 -36.24 -35.12 -17.99
N GLU A 288 -36.19 -35.40 -16.73
CA GLU A 288 -37.36 -35.52 -15.84
C GLU A 288 -38.00 -34.17 -15.51
N ARG A 289 -37.25 -33.07 -15.69
CA ARG A 289 -37.73 -31.73 -15.40
C ARG A 289 -38.32 -31.06 -16.65
N ALA A 290 -39.24 -30.12 -16.44
CA ALA A 290 -39.80 -29.30 -17.51
C ALA A 290 -38.69 -28.51 -18.25
N ARG A 291 -38.81 -28.43 -19.59
CA ARG A 291 -37.90 -27.62 -20.41
C ARG A 291 -37.91 -26.17 -19.96
N PHE A 292 -36.85 -25.43 -20.25
CA PHE A 292 -36.81 -23.96 -20.04
C PHE A 292 -37.81 -23.29 -20.99
N ASP A 293 -38.45 -22.25 -20.49
CA ASP A 293 -39.39 -21.43 -21.25
C ASP A 293 -38.80 -20.01 -21.51
N PRO A 294 -39.44 -19.18 -22.37
CA PRO A 294 -38.93 -17.84 -22.66
C PRO A 294 -38.80 -16.89 -21.42
N GLU A 295 -39.60 -17.14 -20.36
CA GLU A 295 -39.48 -16.37 -19.12
C GLU A 295 -38.24 -16.78 -18.31
N ASP A 296 -37.83 -18.06 -18.42
CA ASP A 296 -36.59 -18.57 -17.82
C ASP A 296 -35.34 -17.87 -18.40
N LEU A 297 -35.37 -17.47 -19.70
CA LEU A 297 -34.29 -16.62 -20.27
C LEU A 297 -34.18 -15.26 -19.56
N GLN A 298 -35.31 -14.68 -19.17
CA GLN A 298 -35.28 -13.39 -18.44
C GLN A 298 -34.67 -13.56 -17.04
N VAL A 299 -35.05 -14.67 -16.36
CA VAL A 299 -34.45 -15.04 -15.07
C VAL A 299 -32.94 -15.23 -15.23
N GLY A 300 -32.52 -16.04 -16.21
CA GLY A 300 -31.08 -16.22 -16.52
C GLY A 300 -30.37 -14.93 -16.80
N ALA A 301 -30.97 -14.00 -17.57
CA ALA A 301 -30.39 -12.69 -17.87
C ALA A 301 -30.19 -11.84 -16.61
N GLN A 302 -31.19 -11.82 -15.71
CA GLN A 302 -31.09 -11.03 -14.47
C GLN A 302 -29.98 -11.59 -13.53
N LEU A 303 -29.94 -12.91 -13.36
CA LEU A 303 -28.96 -13.58 -12.52
C LEU A 303 -27.53 -13.36 -13.05
N THR A 304 -27.32 -13.58 -14.35
CA THR A 304 -25.98 -13.39 -14.95
C THR A 304 -25.54 -11.93 -15.01
N THR A 305 -26.49 -11.00 -15.19
CA THR A 305 -26.19 -9.56 -15.12
C THR A 305 -25.74 -9.15 -13.71
N GLN A 306 -26.46 -9.59 -12.67
CA GLN A 306 -26.09 -9.28 -11.28
C GLN A 306 -24.74 -9.92 -10.91
N THR A 307 -24.52 -11.16 -11.32
CA THR A 307 -23.22 -11.83 -11.12
C THR A 307 -22.08 -11.11 -11.83
N ALA A 308 -22.27 -10.72 -13.09
CA ALA A 308 -21.26 -10.00 -13.86
C ALA A 308 -20.93 -8.63 -13.25
N LEU A 309 -21.93 -7.90 -12.75
CA LEU A 309 -21.72 -6.63 -12.03
C LEU A 309 -20.98 -6.85 -10.71
N GLY A 310 -21.30 -7.92 -9.98
CA GLY A 310 -20.56 -8.32 -8.79
C GLY A 310 -19.10 -8.64 -9.09
N ILE A 311 -18.85 -9.43 -10.14
CA ILE A 311 -17.49 -9.76 -10.60
C ILE A 311 -16.73 -8.50 -11.02
N ASP A 312 -17.34 -7.61 -11.82
CA ASP A 312 -16.70 -6.33 -12.19
C ASP A 312 -16.32 -5.50 -10.97
N LYS A 313 -17.20 -5.46 -9.97
CA LYS A 313 -16.94 -4.77 -8.71
C LYS A 313 -15.76 -5.40 -7.96
N ALA A 314 -15.76 -6.73 -7.79
CA ALA A 314 -14.68 -7.44 -7.09
C ALA A 314 -13.32 -7.27 -7.79
N LEU A 315 -13.30 -7.30 -9.14
CA LEU A 315 -12.09 -7.07 -9.92
C LEU A 315 -11.54 -5.65 -9.77
N LEU A 316 -12.42 -4.63 -9.76
CA LEU A 316 -12.01 -3.24 -9.54
C LEU A 316 -11.44 -3.05 -8.13
N TYR A 317 -12.14 -3.56 -7.11
CA TYR A 317 -11.64 -3.47 -5.73
C TYR A 317 -10.32 -4.21 -5.54
N GLY A 318 -10.18 -5.40 -6.13
CA GLY A 318 -8.92 -6.16 -6.07
C GLY A 318 -7.76 -5.45 -6.76
N HIS A 319 -8.03 -4.76 -7.88
CA HIS A 319 -7.02 -3.95 -8.57
C HIS A 319 -6.62 -2.72 -7.75
N ASP A 320 -7.60 -1.99 -7.22
CA ASP A 320 -7.36 -0.80 -6.40
C ASP A 320 -6.58 -1.18 -5.13
N ALA A 321 -6.92 -2.31 -4.50
CA ALA A 321 -6.17 -2.85 -3.35
C ALA A 321 -4.73 -3.24 -3.72
N TYR A 322 -4.53 -3.86 -4.88
CA TYR A 322 -3.19 -4.20 -5.35
C TYR A 322 -2.33 -2.96 -5.61
N VAL A 323 -2.89 -1.95 -6.28
CA VAL A 323 -2.19 -0.68 -6.54
C VAL A 323 -1.87 0.04 -5.23
N ALA A 324 -2.80 0.00 -4.28
CA ALA A 324 -2.62 0.56 -2.95
C ALA A 324 -1.44 -0.11 -2.21
N ASP A 325 -1.41 -1.44 -2.15
CA ASP A 325 -0.35 -2.23 -1.49
C ASP A 325 1.02 -1.99 -2.16
N GLU A 326 1.07 -1.96 -3.49
CA GLU A 326 2.32 -1.72 -4.23
C GLU A 326 2.85 -0.29 -4.01
N LEU A 327 1.97 0.72 -4.02
CA LEU A 327 2.36 2.10 -3.69
C LEU A 327 2.93 2.18 -2.27
N GLN A 328 2.26 1.59 -1.30
CA GLN A 328 2.65 1.60 0.09
C GLN A 328 3.99 0.90 0.33
N ARG A 329 4.18 -0.29 -0.26
CA ARG A 329 5.47 -1.01 -0.22
C ARG A 329 6.61 -0.23 -0.84
N THR A 330 6.34 0.52 -1.90
CA THR A 330 7.35 1.34 -2.57
C THR A 330 7.75 2.55 -1.74
N MET A 331 6.84 3.08 -0.92
CA MET A 331 7.10 4.22 -0.05
C MET A 331 7.84 3.86 1.24
N LEU A 332 7.64 2.64 1.77
CA LEU A 332 8.35 2.18 2.96
C LEU A 332 9.83 1.85 2.66
N PRO A 333 10.75 1.99 3.64
CA PRO A 333 12.14 1.65 3.42
C PRO A 333 12.29 0.15 3.11
N PRO A 334 12.96 -0.21 2.01
CA PRO A 334 13.12 -1.62 1.59
C PRO A 334 13.96 -2.44 2.58
N SER A 335 14.79 -1.78 3.37
CA SER A 335 15.56 -2.36 4.46
C SER A 335 15.96 -1.28 5.45
N LEU A 336 16.05 -1.63 6.72
CA LEU A 336 16.59 -0.74 7.73
C LEU A 336 18.11 -0.65 7.61
N PRO A 337 18.72 0.54 7.84
CA PRO A 337 20.15 0.70 7.77
C PRO A 337 20.83 -0.03 8.94
N GLN A 338 22.02 -0.54 8.69
CA GLN A 338 22.90 -0.96 9.75
C GLN A 338 23.58 0.28 10.36
N SER A 339 23.26 0.59 11.60
CA SER A 339 23.86 1.73 12.33
C SER A 339 24.72 1.22 13.46
N PRO A 340 25.96 1.71 13.59
CA PRO A 340 26.85 1.32 14.69
C PRO A 340 26.18 1.54 16.05
N GLY A 341 26.30 0.57 16.94
CA GLY A 341 25.74 0.65 18.28
C GLY A 341 24.23 0.52 18.39
N SER A 342 23.55 0.05 17.34
CA SER A 342 22.11 -0.27 17.38
C SER A 342 21.72 -1.42 16.46
N ARG A 343 20.70 -2.19 16.87
CA ARG A 343 20.00 -3.18 16.03
C ARG A 343 18.55 -2.78 15.88
N LEU A 344 18.06 -2.86 14.64
CA LEU A 344 16.75 -2.35 14.27
C LEU A 344 15.89 -3.48 13.71
N ALA A 345 14.61 -3.49 14.06
CA ALA A 345 13.59 -4.30 13.42
C ALA A 345 12.32 -3.48 13.21
N SER A 346 11.55 -3.81 12.19
CA SER A 346 10.26 -3.16 11.91
C SER A 346 9.24 -4.17 11.42
N ARG A 347 7.97 -3.84 11.61
CA ARG A 347 6.83 -4.53 11.00
C ARG A 347 5.85 -3.49 10.49
N TYR A 348 5.19 -3.86 9.42
CA TYR A 348 4.10 -3.09 8.85
C TYR A 348 2.95 -4.03 8.50
N LEU A 349 1.75 -3.70 8.93
CA LEU A 349 0.53 -4.41 8.57
C LEU A 349 -0.49 -3.41 8.02
N PRO A 350 -0.94 -3.58 6.77
CA PRO A 350 -2.00 -2.74 6.23
C PRO A 350 -3.35 -3.03 6.90
N ALA A 351 -4.27 -2.06 6.85
CA ALA A 351 -5.66 -2.24 7.28
C ALA A 351 -6.34 -3.39 6.53
N ALA A 352 -7.30 -4.07 7.19
CA ALA A 352 -7.95 -5.25 6.63
C ALA A 352 -8.92 -4.93 5.48
N GLU A 353 -9.47 -3.72 5.39
CA GLU A 353 -10.34 -3.32 4.29
C GLU A 353 -9.54 -3.07 3.01
N SER A 354 -9.77 -3.92 2.02
CA SER A 354 -9.18 -3.85 0.68
C SER A 354 -9.47 -2.50 -0.01
N ALA A 355 -8.45 -1.95 -0.65
CA ALA A 355 -8.42 -0.69 -1.41
C ALA A 355 -8.19 0.60 -0.59
N ARG A 356 -7.72 0.51 0.65
CA ARG A 356 -7.24 1.66 1.41
C ARG A 356 -5.72 1.70 1.38
N VAL A 357 -5.14 2.86 1.10
CA VAL A 357 -3.70 3.09 1.21
C VAL A 357 -3.47 3.79 2.53
N GLY A 358 -2.62 3.23 3.37
CA GLY A 358 -2.36 3.77 4.69
C GLY A 358 -1.58 5.07 4.72
N GLY A 359 -1.75 5.79 5.82
CA GLY A 359 -1.01 6.99 6.16
C GLY A 359 0.24 6.73 6.99
N ASP A 360 0.41 5.51 7.49
CA ASP A 360 1.45 5.12 8.41
C ASP A 360 2.82 4.94 7.74
N TRP A 361 3.85 5.41 8.40
CA TRP A 361 5.24 5.14 7.97
C TRP A 361 6.19 4.99 9.15
N TYR A 362 7.30 4.35 8.89
CA TYR A 362 8.47 4.33 9.75
C TYR A 362 9.73 4.57 8.95
N ASP A 363 10.78 5.03 9.62
CA ASP A 363 12.09 5.21 9.01
C ASP A 363 13.20 5.13 10.05
N ALA A 364 14.40 4.76 9.58
CA ALA A 364 15.61 4.84 10.36
C ALA A 364 16.72 5.49 9.50
N ILE A 365 17.23 6.61 9.95
CA ILE A 365 18.10 7.47 9.14
C ILE A 365 19.46 7.55 9.84
N PRO A 366 20.54 7.04 9.22
CA PRO A 366 21.89 7.23 9.75
C PRO A 366 22.27 8.72 9.75
N LEU A 367 22.69 9.20 10.91
CA LEU A 367 23.15 10.57 11.09
C LEU A 367 24.68 10.63 11.22
N SER A 368 25.22 11.85 11.26
CA SER A 368 26.62 12.08 11.60
C SER A 368 26.95 11.56 13.00
N ALA A 369 28.23 11.32 13.28
CA ALA A 369 28.71 10.84 14.58
C ALA A 369 28.11 9.49 15.02
N SER A 370 27.85 8.59 14.09
CA SER A 370 27.27 7.26 14.31
C SER A 370 25.90 7.27 15.01
N ARG A 371 25.22 8.41 15.06
CA ARG A 371 23.86 8.53 15.56
C ARG A 371 22.88 7.98 14.55
N VAL A 372 21.71 7.61 15.02
CA VAL A 372 20.58 7.17 14.18
C VAL A 372 19.33 7.92 14.59
N ALA A 373 18.61 8.45 13.59
CA ALA A 373 17.26 8.94 13.79
C ALA A 373 16.26 7.83 13.52
N LEU A 374 15.28 7.67 14.41
CA LEU A 374 14.16 6.77 14.33
C LEU A 374 12.91 7.61 14.16
N VAL A 375 12.08 7.25 13.19
CA VAL A 375 10.88 8.01 12.84
C VAL A 375 9.72 7.07 12.73
N VAL A 376 8.59 7.44 13.32
CA VAL A 376 7.29 6.83 13.08
C VAL A 376 6.27 7.96 12.96
N GLY A 377 5.34 7.83 12.05
CA GLY A 377 4.28 8.82 11.88
C GLY A 377 3.06 8.23 11.20
N ASP A 378 1.98 8.97 11.27
CA ASP A 378 0.70 8.64 10.67
C ASP A 378 0.04 9.88 10.09
N VAL A 379 -0.37 9.82 8.83
CA VAL A 379 -1.15 10.88 8.14
C VAL A 379 -2.63 10.57 8.27
N MET A 380 -3.39 11.47 8.82
CA MET A 380 -4.84 11.33 8.99
C MET A 380 -5.53 10.84 7.70
N GLY A 381 -6.28 9.72 7.84
CA GLY A 381 -7.10 9.12 6.80
C GLY A 381 -6.34 8.13 5.93
N HIS A 382 -7.09 7.25 5.29
CA HIS A 382 -6.64 6.09 4.51
C HIS A 382 -7.03 6.26 3.04
N SER A 383 -6.25 6.99 2.30
CA SER A 383 -6.48 7.27 0.88
C SER A 383 -5.17 7.37 0.11
N VAL A 384 -5.23 7.21 -1.21
CA VAL A 384 -4.08 7.46 -2.10
C VAL A 384 -3.48 8.85 -1.85
N THR A 385 -4.32 9.83 -1.51
CA THR A 385 -3.86 11.19 -1.18
C THR A 385 -3.09 11.21 0.15
N SER A 386 -3.56 10.50 1.18
CA SER A 386 -2.85 10.39 2.48
C SER A 386 -1.49 9.73 2.30
N ALA A 387 -1.42 8.65 1.51
CA ALA A 387 -0.14 8.03 1.17
C ALA A 387 0.81 8.95 0.40
N ALA A 388 0.30 9.74 -0.55
CA ALA A 388 1.14 10.70 -1.28
C ALA A 388 1.72 11.77 -0.33
N ILE A 389 0.95 12.24 0.64
CA ILE A 389 1.41 13.16 1.69
C ILE A 389 2.42 12.48 2.59
N MET A 390 2.15 11.25 3.04
CA MET A 390 3.08 10.43 3.81
C MET A 390 4.44 10.35 3.13
N GLY A 391 4.50 9.99 1.83
CA GLY A 391 5.74 9.92 1.07
C GLY A 391 6.48 11.27 0.97
N GLN A 392 5.75 12.39 0.88
CA GLN A 392 6.35 13.73 0.88
C GLN A 392 6.91 14.10 2.26
N LEU A 393 6.17 13.83 3.34
CA LEU A 393 6.64 14.07 4.71
C LEU A 393 7.86 13.21 5.03
N GLN A 394 7.84 11.92 4.71
CA GLN A 394 8.98 11.02 4.88
C GLN A 394 10.23 11.50 4.14
N THR A 395 10.09 11.89 2.87
CA THR A 395 11.20 12.45 2.07
C THR A 395 11.72 13.74 2.69
N THR A 396 10.83 14.60 3.20
CA THR A 396 11.19 15.83 3.89
C THR A 396 11.97 15.55 5.17
N VAL A 397 11.51 14.61 6.01
CA VAL A 397 12.23 14.18 7.22
C VAL A 397 13.64 13.69 6.87
N ARG A 398 13.80 12.81 5.86
CA ARG A 398 15.11 12.32 5.40
C ARG A 398 16.03 13.48 4.98
N THR A 399 15.48 14.42 4.23
CA THR A 399 16.23 15.58 3.74
C THR A 399 16.68 16.50 4.88
N LEU A 400 15.80 16.79 5.84
CA LEU A 400 16.10 17.62 7.00
C LEU A 400 17.05 16.92 7.99
N ALA A 401 16.87 15.61 8.20
CA ALA A 401 17.76 14.81 9.04
C ALA A 401 19.20 14.80 8.50
N ALA A 402 19.37 14.79 7.18
CA ALA A 402 20.69 14.91 6.55
C ALA A 402 21.40 16.23 6.83
N LEU A 403 20.68 17.28 7.25
CA LEU A 403 21.24 18.56 7.69
C LEU A 403 21.63 18.57 9.18
N ASP A 404 21.38 17.48 9.87
CA ASP A 404 21.67 17.29 11.31
C ASP A 404 21.07 18.40 12.20
N LEU A 405 19.83 18.77 11.89
CA LEU A 405 19.08 19.75 12.66
C LEU A 405 18.71 19.19 14.04
N PRO A 406 18.61 20.05 15.08
CA PRO A 406 17.99 19.66 16.35
C PRO A 406 16.56 19.12 16.11
N PRO A 407 16.11 18.08 16.85
CA PRO A 407 14.81 17.45 16.63
C PRO A 407 13.63 18.43 16.57
N GLN A 408 13.59 19.42 17.46
CA GLN A 408 12.54 20.44 17.49
C GLN A 408 12.54 21.35 16.25
N GLU A 409 13.71 21.66 15.70
CA GLU A 409 13.83 22.46 14.48
C GLU A 409 13.41 21.65 13.25
N LEU A 410 13.76 20.35 13.21
CA LEU A 410 13.32 19.46 12.16
C LEU A 410 11.79 19.37 12.15
N MET A 411 11.16 19.16 13.31
CA MET A 411 9.69 19.07 13.42
C MET A 411 9.01 20.37 13.02
N ARG A 412 9.55 21.53 13.40
CA ARG A 412 9.03 22.84 12.97
C ARG A 412 9.07 22.99 11.44
N HIS A 413 10.17 22.62 10.80
CA HIS A 413 10.26 22.66 9.33
C HIS A 413 9.33 21.65 8.65
N LEU A 414 9.13 20.48 9.26
CA LEU A 414 8.19 19.48 8.78
C LEU A 414 6.75 20.01 8.84
N ASP A 415 6.37 20.68 9.93
CA ASP A 415 5.09 21.35 10.11
C ASP A 415 4.86 22.44 9.04
N GLU A 416 5.85 23.31 8.81
CA GLU A 416 5.82 24.32 7.76
C GLU A 416 5.60 23.71 6.35
N GLN A 417 6.19 22.55 6.08
CA GLN A 417 6.00 21.86 4.82
C GLN A 417 4.60 21.23 4.72
N ALA A 418 4.10 20.60 5.78
CA ALA A 418 2.75 20.04 5.80
C ALA A 418 1.68 21.10 5.51
N GLN A 419 1.82 22.29 6.08
CA GLN A 419 0.90 23.41 5.81
C GLN A 419 0.87 23.83 4.33
N ARG A 420 1.99 23.71 3.61
CA ARG A 420 2.06 23.99 2.17
C ARG A 420 1.38 22.93 1.32
N LEU A 421 1.16 21.73 1.86
CA LEU A 421 0.47 20.64 1.17
C LEU A 421 -1.07 20.72 1.28
N GLY A 422 -1.59 21.61 2.14
CA GLY A 422 -3.01 21.88 2.33
C GLY A 422 -3.40 21.97 3.81
N SER A 423 -4.32 22.87 4.14
CA SER A 423 -4.76 23.17 5.52
C SER A 423 -5.48 22.02 6.23
N ASP A 424 -5.95 21.01 5.50
CA ASP A 424 -6.75 19.91 6.04
C ASP A 424 -5.91 18.63 6.26
N ARG A 425 -4.59 18.75 6.20
CA ARG A 425 -3.66 17.61 6.20
C ARG A 425 -2.85 17.58 7.49
N LEU A 426 -3.37 16.83 8.46
CA LEU A 426 -2.70 16.61 9.73
C LEU A 426 -1.96 15.27 9.72
N ALA A 427 -0.84 15.22 10.41
CA ALA A 427 -0.11 13.99 10.63
C ALA A 427 0.43 13.95 12.06
N THR A 428 0.43 12.78 12.67
CA THR A 428 1.21 12.58 13.89
C THR A 428 2.62 12.14 13.51
N CYS A 429 3.63 12.55 14.28
CA CYS A 429 5.01 12.17 14.01
C CYS A 429 5.84 12.13 15.30
N MET A 430 6.65 11.09 15.43
CA MET A 430 7.68 11.00 16.45
C MET A 430 9.05 10.90 15.78
N TYR A 431 9.97 11.76 16.21
CA TYR A 431 11.35 11.80 15.76
C TYR A 431 12.29 11.63 16.95
N ALA A 432 13.03 10.53 16.97
CA ALA A 432 13.95 10.17 18.06
C ALA A 432 15.38 10.01 17.54
N VAL A 433 16.35 10.69 18.15
CA VAL A 433 17.77 10.59 17.79
C VAL A 433 18.53 9.87 18.89
N TYR A 434 19.07 8.71 18.58
CA TYR A 434 19.95 7.96 19.48
C TYR A 434 21.41 8.32 19.26
N ASP A 435 22.12 8.65 20.35
CA ASP A 435 23.56 8.82 20.38
C ASP A 435 24.19 7.62 21.10
N PRO A 436 24.89 6.73 20.36
CA PRO A 436 25.45 5.49 20.94
C PRO A 436 26.67 5.75 21.84
N ILE A 437 27.29 6.93 21.75
CA ILE A 437 28.46 7.31 22.60
C ILE A 437 27.97 7.92 23.90
N ALA A 438 26.96 8.80 23.83
CA ALA A 438 26.39 9.45 25.00
C ALA A 438 25.39 8.54 25.74
N HIS A 439 24.97 7.41 25.15
CA HIS A 439 23.94 6.52 25.67
C HIS A 439 22.63 7.25 25.98
N ARG A 440 22.20 8.11 25.06
CA ARG A 440 21.01 8.95 25.21
C ARG A 440 20.17 8.91 23.95
N VAL A 441 18.89 9.06 24.13
CA VAL A 441 17.92 9.29 23.06
C VAL A 441 17.24 10.63 23.28
N THR A 442 17.24 11.49 22.27
CA THR A 442 16.54 12.78 22.25
C THR A 442 15.27 12.59 21.42
N ILE A 443 14.10 12.85 22.01
CA ILE A 443 12.82 12.57 21.40
C ILE A 443 12.02 13.87 21.28
N CYS A 444 11.44 14.09 20.11
CA CYS A 444 10.48 15.14 19.83
C CYS A 444 9.20 14.52 19.29
N ASN A 445 8.05 14.92 19.84
CA ASN A 445 6.75 14.35 19.53
C ASN A 445 5.80 15.40 18.97
N ALA A 446 5.07 15.05 17.93
CA ALA A 446 4.00 15.83 17.31
C ALA A 446 2.68 15.04 17.30
N GLY A 447 2.01 14.94 18.46
CA GLY A 447 0.71 14.30 18.60
C GLY A 447 0.70 12.78 18.49
N HIS A 448 1.86 12.13 18.49
CA HIS A 448 2.02 10.68 18.30
C HIS A 448 1.91 9.91 19.64
N PRO A 449 1.49 8.63 19.66
CA PRO A 449 1.49 7.81 20.88
C PRO A 449 2.87 7.77 21.56
N PRO A 450 2.92 7.75 22.91
CA PRO A 450 4.19 7.76 23.64
C PRO A 450 4.98 6.47 23.42
N PRO A 451 6.32 6.54 23.24
CA PRO A 451 7.14 5.37 23.00
C PRO A 451 7.37 4.55 24.26
N ILE A 452 7.70 3.27 24.09
CA ILE A 452 8.02 2.36 25.19
C ILE A 452 9.52 2.08 25.17
N LEU A 453 10.19 2.28 26.32
CA LEU A 453 11.59 1.93 26.51
C LEU A 453 11.68 0.69 27.40
N ILE A 454 12.28 -0.36 26.87
CA ILE A 454 12.59 -1.59 27.60
C ILE A 454 14.02 -1.45 28.12
N GLN A 455 14.17 -1.50 29.42
CA GLN A 455 15.46 -1.42 30.11
C GLN A 455 16.27 -2.72 29.93
N PRO A 456 17.59 -2.70 30.14
CA PRO A 456 18.43 -3.92 30.06
C PRO A 456 17.98 -5.05 30.98
N ASN A 457 17.28 -4.75 32.07
CA ASN A 457 16.71 -5.74 33.00
C ASN A 457 15.36 -6.32 32.55
N GLY A 458 14.89 -5.95 31.36
CA GLY A 458 13.62 -6.40 30.78
C GLY A 458 12.38 -5.63 31.26
N GLN A 459 12.52 -4.64 32.13
CA GLN A 459 11.40 -3.77 32.55
C GLN A 459 11.02 -2.82 31.42
N ALA A 460 9.72 -2.66 31.14
CA ALA A 460 9.21 -1.79 30.11
C ALA A 460 8.51 -0.55 30.71
N ASP A 461 8.96 0.62 30.31
CA ASP A 461 8.48 1.92 30.78
C ASP A 461 7.91 2.73 29.62
N ILE A 462 6.73 3.33 29.79
CA ILE A 462 6.19 4.32 28.85
C ILE A 462 6.93 5.63 29.10
N LEU A 463 7.64 6.12 28.10
CA LEU A 463 8.41 7.36 28.23
C LEU A 463 7.49 8.58 28.31
N LYS A 464 7.81 9.49 29.22
CA LYS A 464 7.13 10.79 29.34
C LYS A 464 7.75 11.74 28.32
N VAL A 465 7.04 11.91 27.20
CA VAL A 465 7.39 12.86 26.15
C VAL A 465 6.25 13.87 26.02
N PRO A 466 6.51 15.19 25.97
CA PRO A 466 5.47 16.18 25.68
C PRO A 466 4.73 15.79 24.40
N PRO A 467 3.39 15.74 24.39
CA PRO A 467 2.66 15.20 23.24
C PRO A 467 2.79 16.07 21.98
N GLY A 468 2.99 17.37 22.12
CA GLY A 468 3.01 18.31 21.00
C GLY A 468 1.68 18.38 20.25
N ALA A 469 1.56 19.29 19.29
CA ALA A 469 0.45 19.31 18.35
C ALA A 469 0.82 18.48 17.10
N PRO A 470 -0.15 17.89 16.40
CA PRO A 470 0.09 17.23 15.12
C PRO A 470 0.76 18.16 14.10
N ILE A 471 1.56 17.60 13.22
CA ILE A 471 2.16 18.26 12.06
C ILE A 471 1.04 18.77 11.13
N GLY A 472 1.15 20.01 10.67
CA GLY A 472 0.18 20.68 9.80
C GLY A 472 -0.74 21.67 10.52
N VAL A 473 -0.74 21.68 11.87
CA VAL A 473 -1.51 22.64 12.68
C VAL A 473 -0.99 24.06 12.53
N GLY A 474 0.33 24.23 12.51
CA GLY A 474 1.02 25.52 12.37
C GLY A 474 1.12 26.37 13.61
N GLY A 475 2.18 27.15 13.67
CA GLY A 475 2.40 28.11 14.75
C GLY A 475 2.63 27.48 16.14
N VAL A 476 3.07 26.23 16.18
CA VAL A 476 3.34 25.47 17.40
C VAL A 476 4.82 25.31 17.60
N ASP A 477 5.28 25.46 18.85
CA ASP A 477 6.63 25.12 19.25
C ASP A 477 6.69 23.64 19.67
N PHE A 478 7.69 22.93 19.15
CA PHE A 478 7.95 21.54 19.50
C PHE A 478 9.05 21.47 20.57
N GLU A 479 8.85 20.60 21.53
CA GLU A 479 9.79 20.39 22.64
C GLU A 479 10.50 19.04 22.46
N ALA A 480 11.83 19.04 22.56
CA ALA A 480 12.65 17.84 22.56
C ALA A 480 13.09 17.51 24.00
N VAL A 481 12.97 16.24 24.37
CA VAL A 481 13.40 15.76 25.70
C VAL A 481 14.45 14.66 25.56
N GLU A 482 15.42 14.66 26.48
CA GLU A 482 16.45 13.62 26.54
C GLU A 482 16.12 12.55 27.58
N HIS A 483 16.30 11.29 27.18
CA HIS A 483 16.20 10.14 28.06
C HIS A 483 17.50 9.34 28.04
N GLY A 484 17.88 8.79 29.19
CA GLY A 484 18.97 7.80 29.27
C GLY A 484 18.59 6.53 28.51
N ALA A 485 19.48 6.06 27.66
CA ALA A 485 19.30 4.84 26.87
C ALA A 485 20.58 4.00 26.95
N PRO A 486 20.83 3.33 28.11
CA PRO A 486 22.02 2.53 28.32
C PRO A 486 22.08 1.34 27.35
N ALA A 487 23.30 0.82 27.12
CA ALA A 487 23.48 -0.35 26.28
C ALA A 487 22.61 -1.51 26.77
N GLY A 488 21.94 -2.20 25.85
CA GLY A 488 20.97 -3.26 26.12
C GLY A 488 19.52 -2.79 26.22
N SER A 489 19.24 -1.45 26.29
CA SER A 489 17.88 -0.92 26.22
C SER A 489 17.29 -1.10 24.81
N THR A 490 15.96 -1.19 24.71
CA THR A 490 15.23 -1.24 23.43
C THR A 490 14.12 -0.21 23.42
N LEU A 491 14.12 0.71 22.45
CA LEU A 491 13.05 1.66 22.22
C LEU A 491 12.07 1.07 21.19
N VAL A 492 10.78 1.12 21.50
CA VAL A 492 9.70 0.69 20.61
C VAL A 492 8.83 1.90 20.28
N LEU A 493 8.76 2.22 18.99
CA LEU A 493 7.89 3.22 18.40
C LEU A 493 6.78 2.49 17.63
N TYR A 494 5.56 3.00 17.65
CA TYR A 494 4.41 2.35 17.04
C TYR A 494 3.31 3.35 16.73
N THR A 495 2.50 3.08 15.71
CA THR A 495 1.32 3.88 15.35
C THR A 495 0.09 3.47 16.18
N ASP A 496 -0.91 4.32 16.21
CA ASP A 496 -2.12 4.14 17.02
C ASP A 496 -2.94 2.90 16.63
N GLY A 497 -2.92 2.48 15.36
CA GLY A 497 -3.57 1.26 14.90
C GLY A 497 -3.15 0.00 15.66
N LEU A 498 -1.98 0.00 16.35
CA LEU A 498 -1.54 -1.09 17.22
C LEU A 498 -2.32 -1.13 18.54
N VAL A 499 -2.74 0.01 19.06
CA VAL A 499 -3.31 0.18 20.40
C VAL A 499 -4.78 0.59 20.38
N GLU A 500 -5.29 1.09 19.26
CA GLU A 500 -6.70 1.37 19.01
C GLU A 500 -7.46 0.09 18.64
N ALA A 501 -8.16 -0.49 19.59
CA ALA A 501 -9.09 -1.58 19.30
C ALA A 501 -10.53 -1.08 19.45
N ARG A 502 -11.44 -1.56 18.57
CA ARG A 502 -12.88 -1.31 18.71
C ARG A 502 -13.33 -1.52 20.15
N ARG A 503 -13.79 -0.48 20.85
CA ARG A 503 -14.32 -0.47 22.24
C ARG A 503 -13.29 -0.40 23.36
N LYS A 504 -12.00 -0.19 23.12
CA LYS A 504 -11.02 0.02 24.18
C LYS A 504 -10.49 1.46 24.14
N ASP A 505 -10.24 2.01 25.30
CA ASP A 505 -9.52 3.26 25.43
C ASP A 505 -8.05 3.07 25.01
N VAL A 506 -7.51 3.99 24.22
CA VAL A 506 -6.13 3.97 23.68
C VAL A 506 -5.11 3.77 24.79
N TRP A 507 -5.31 4.41 25.95
CA TRP A 507 -4.40 4.29 27.09
C TRP A 507 -4.36 2.85 27.65
N THR A 508 -5.50 2.18 27.67
CA THR A 508 -5.58 0.76 28.04
C THR A 508 -4.82 -0.11 27.04
N GLY A 509 -4.91 0.19 25.74
CA GLY A 509 -4.14 -0.49 24.69
C GLY A 509 -2.62 -0.32 24.88
N ILE A 510 -2.17 0.91 25.17
CA ILE A 510 -0.75 1.20 25.44
C ILE A 510 -0.24 0.42 26.66
N GLN A 511 -1.02 0.32 27.73
CA GLN A 511 -0.64 -0.45 28.91
C GLN A 511 -0.54 -1.95 28.61
N GLN A 512 -1.47 -2.51 27.85
CA GLN A 512 -1.44 -3.91 27.42
C GLN A 512 -0.22 -4.20 26.55
N LEU A 513 0.09 -3.31 25.61
CA LEU A 513 1.31 -3.40 24.78
C LEU A 513 2.57 -3.39 25.65
N ARG A 514 2.68 -2.45 26.61
CA ARG A 514 3.80 -2.35 27.54
C ARG A 514 4.00 -3.66 28.32
N GLU A 515 2.91 -4.22 28.87
CA GLU A 515 2.96 -5.48 29.63
C GLU A 515 3.38 -6.65 28.76
N ARG A 516 2.89 -6.73 27.54
CA ARG A 516 3.28 -7.77 26.58
C ARG A 516 4.75 -7.67 26.23
N LEU A 517 5.24 -6.49 25.88
CA LEU A 517 6.65 -6.26 25.55
C LEU A 517 7.59 -6.59 26.74
N GLU A 518 7.16 -6.30 27.97
CA GLU A 518 7.92 -6.65 29.18
C GLU A 518 8.04 -8.16 29.35
N LEU A 519 6.96 -8.91 29.10
CA LEU A 519 6.97 -10.38 29.15
C LEU A 519 7.87 -10.97 28.07
N THR A 520 7.78 -10.46 26.85
CA THR A 520 8.59 -10.92 25.70
C THR A 520 10.06 -10.66 25.93
N ALA A 521 10.42 -9.47 26.45
CA ALA A 521 11.81 -9.14 26.74
C ALA A 521 12.45 -10.12 27.76
N ARG A 522 11.71 -10.47 28.80
CA ARG A 522 12.16 -11.45 29.81
C ARG A 522 12.29 -12.88 29.25
N HIS A 523 11.35 -13.28 28.36
CA HIS A 523 11.41 -14.60 27.72
C HIS A 523 12.54 -14.69 26.70
N ALA A 524 12.74 -13.67 25.87
CA ALA A 524 13.77 -13.64 24.83
C ALA A 524 15.20 -13.73 25.43
N GLU A 525 15.43 -13.09 26.60
CA GLU A 525 16.69 -13.20 27.32
C GLU A 525 16.99 -14.66 27.76
N ILE A 526 15.96 -15.34 28.25
CA ILE A 526 16.09 -16.76 28.67
C ILE A 526 16.30 -17.68 27.47
N ALA A 527 15.60 -17.44 26.36
CA ALA A 527 15.60 -18.28 25.16
C ALA A 527 16.74 -17.98 24.18
N GLN A 528 17.54 -16.93 24.44
CA GLN A 528 18.57 -16.40 23.53
C GLN A 528 18.07 -16.11 22.11
N MET A 529 16.84 -15.62 22.00
CA MET A 529 16.22 -15.24 20.71
C MET A 529 16.64 -13.82 20.28
N PRO A 530 16.60 -13.50 18.96
CA PRO A 530 16.75 -12.13 18.49
C PRO A 530 15.65 -11.25 19.08
N LEU A 531 15.99 -10.40 20.05
CA LEU A 531 15.02 -9.67 20.87
C LEU A 531 14.15 -8.71 20.05
N VAL A 532 14.75 -7.94 19.13
CA VAL A 532 14.01 -6.88 18.40
C VAL A 532 12.94 -7.45 17.47
N GLU A 533 13.22 -8.56 16.81
CA GLU A 533 12.28 -9.29 15.97
C GLU A 533 11.15 -9.89 16.81
N ALA A 534 11.50 -10.55 17.91
CA ALA A 534 10.51 -11.14 18.81
C ALA A 534 9.56 -10.09 19.41
N LEU A 535 10.08 -8.91 19.78
CA LEU A 535 9.26 -7.79 20.26
C LEU A 535 8.27 -7.30 19.20
N CYS A 536 8.72 -7.17 17.96
CA CYS A 536 7.84 -6.74 16.86
C CYS A 536 6.76 -7.79 16.57
N ASP A 537 7.10 -9.08 16.52
CA ASP A 537 6.15 -10.15 16.23
C ASP A 537 5.12 -10.30 17.36
N ASP A 538 5.55 -10.32 18.61
CA ASP A 538 4.65 -10.40 19.77
C ASP A 538 3.79 -9.14 19.97
N ALA A 539 4.28 -7.96 19.58
CA ALA A 539 3.46 -6.74 19.59
C ALA A 539 2.26 -6.86 18.65
N LEU A 540 2.44 -7.47 17.47
CA LEU A 540 1.36 -7.71 16.52
C LEU A 540 0.32 -8.72 17.05
N ASP A 541 0.71 -9.67 17.86
CA ASP A 541 -0.20 -10.64 18.48
C ASP A 541 -1.20 -10.01 19.46
N VAL A 542 -0.93 -8.78 19.94
CA VAL A 542 -1.87 -8.00 20.79
C VAL A 542 -3.14 -7.64 20.04
N LEU A 543 -3.05 -7.47 18.71
CA LEU A 543 -4.20 -7.12 17.87
C LEU A 543 -5.26 -8.23 17.80
N GLY A 544 -4.86 -9.50 17.97
CA GLY A 544 -5.77 -10.64 17.85
C GLY A 544 -6.23 -10.88 16.39
N PRO A 545 -7.09 -11.89 16.16
CA PRO A 545 -7.56 -12.29 14.82
C PRO A 545 -8.74 -11.45 14.30
N GLY A 546 -8.90 -10.20 14.71
CA GLY A 546 -10.03 -9.34 14.29
C GLY A 546 -9.73 -8.56 13.00
N ASP A 547 -10.79 -7.97 12.41
CA ASP A 547 -10.67 -6.99 11.35
C ASP A 547 -9.94 -5.74 11.90
N ARG A 548 -8.89 -5.33 11.21
CA ARG A 548 -8.11 -4.13 11.53
C ARG A 548 -8.74 -2.95 10.80
N ASP A 549 -9.07 -1.92 11.56
CA ASP A 549 -9.69 -0.71 11.01
C ASP A 549 -8.64 0.26 10.48
N ASP A 550 -7.35 0.16 10.92
CA ASP A 550 -6.25 1.02 10.53
C ASP A 550 -4.95 0.25 10.27
N ASP A 551 -3.99 0.93 9.67
CA ASP A 551 -2.64 0.42 9.43
C ASP A 551 -1.87 0.33 10.75
N VAL A 552 -0.83 -0.49 10.77
CA VAL A 552 0.06 -0.65 11.91
C VAL A 552 1.50 -0.60 11.48
N ALA A 553 2.24 0.37 11.99
CA ALA A 553 3.68 0.44 11.85
C ALA A 553 4.36 0.27 13.22
N ILE A 554 5.41 -0.55 13.26
CA ILE A 554 6.24 -0.77 14.45
C ILE A 554 7.69 -0.62 14.06
N LEU A 555 8.47 0.11 14.86
CA LEU A 555 9.90 0.23 14.75
C LEU A 555 10.54 -0.01 16.13
N ALA A 556 11.30 -1.09 16.26
CA ALA A 556 12.05 -1.42 17.46
C ALA A 556 13.56 -1.19 17.24
N ALA A 557 14.21 -0.51 18.18
CA ALA A 557 15.63 -0.21 18.15
C ALA A 557 16.30 -0.65 19.46
N ARG A 558 17.12 -1.70 19.40
CA ARG A 558 17.98 -2.11 20.53
C ARG A 558 19.27 -1.31 20.50
N PHE A 559 19.56 -0.66 21.57
CA PHE A 559 20.75 0.17 21.75
C PHE A 559 21.90 -0.68 22.31
N GLU A 560 22.93 -0.89 21.52
CA GLU A 560 24.12 -1.60 21.96
C GLU A 560 25.16 -0.66 22.56
N GLY A 561 25.10 0.62 22.16
CA GLY A 561 26.06 1.65 22.57
C GLY A 561 27.44 1.47 21.94
N ILE A 562 28.29 2.43 22.18
CA ILE A 562 29.73 2.38 21.86
C ILE A 562 30.47 2.72 23.12
N THR A 563 31.35 1.83 23.59
CA THR A 563 32.05 2.04 24.86
C THR A 563 33.11 3.11 24.70
N ALA A 564 33.44 3.84 25.78
CA ALA A 564 34.44 4.88 25.75
C ALA A 564 35.85 4.36 25.36
N SER A 565 36.12 3.04 25.59
CA SER A 565 37.36 2.39 25.16
C SER A 565 37.45 2.26 23.63
N ASP A 566 36.31 2.24 22.95
CA ASP A 566 36.19 2.08 21.50
C ASP A 566 36.05 3.42 20.76
N VAL A 567 36.19 4.53 21.50
CA VAL A 567 36.15 5.90 20.98
C VAL A 567 37.50 6.57 21.20
N ALA A 568 38.04 7.16 20.14
CA ALA A 568 39.18 8.05 20.22
C ALA A 568 38.80 9.35 19.51
N GLN A 569 38.89 10.47 20.22
CA GLN A 569 38.52 11.80 19.70
C GLN A 569 39.57 12.83 20.02
N TRP A 570 39.84 13.70 19.05
CA TRP A 570 40.82 14.78 19.17
C TRP A 570 40.29 16.04 18.50
N SER A 571 40.72 17.18 19.09
CA SER A 571 40.56 18.52 18.53
C SER A 571 41.94 18.97 18.05
N ILE A 572 42.14 19.02 16.72
CA ILE A 572 43.43 19.31 16.10
C ILE A 572 43.41 20.75 15.57
N GLU A 573 44.47 21.53 15.89
CA GLU A 573 44.60 22.90 15.39
C GLU A 573 44.59 22.94 13.85
N ASN A 574 43.76 23.81 13.27
CA ASN A 574 43.62 23.92 11.80
C ASN A 574 44.84 24.62 11.19
N THR A 575 45.90 23.87 11.01
CA THR A 575 47.19 24.31 10.46
C THR A 575 47.72 23.28 9.46
N THR A 576 48.75 23.66 8.71
CA THR A 576 49.48 22.77 7.80
C THR A 576 50.13 21.56 8.50
N LYS A 577 50.21 21.56 9.84
CA LYS A 577 50.73 20.45 10.65
C LYS A 577 49.64 19.43 10.99
N ALA A 578 48.35 19.78 10.88
CA ALA A 578 47.23 18.93 11.25
C ALA A 578 47.27 17.52 10.60
N PRO A 579 47.59 17.31 9.32
CA PRO A 579 47.67 15.98 8.74
C PRO A 579 48.78 15.10 9.39
N ARG A 580 49.90 15.70 9.81
CA ARG A 580 50.95 14.93 10.49
C ARG A 580 50.53 14.54 11.90
N GLU A 581 49.87 15.45 12.59
CA GLU A 581 49.34 15.22 13.94
C GLU A 581 48.28 14.16 13.94
N SER A 582 47.30 14.22 12.99
CA SER A 582 46.25 13.26 12.87
C SER A 582 46.78 11.85 12.61
N ARG A 583 47.80 11.66 11.73
CA ARG A 583 48.46 10.36 11.54
C ARG A 583 49.02 9.80 12.84
N LYS A 584 49.77 10.64 13.60
CA LYS A 584 50.35 10.19 14.87
C LYS A 584 49.30 9.72 15.87
N LEU A 585 48.23 10.50 16.02
CA LEU A 585 47.13 10.18 16.93
C LEU A 585 46.36 8.92 16.50
N THR A 586 46.11 8.78 15.19
CA THR A 586 45.48 7.59 14.60
C THR A 586 46.32 6.35 14.88
N ARG A 587 47.63 6.38 14.61
CA ARG A 587 48.52 5.26 14.90
C ARG A 587 48.42 4.84 16.36
N GLN A 588 48.54 5.77 17.29
CA GLN A 588 48.48 5.52 18.74
C GLN A 588 47.15 4.88 19.16
N ALA A 589 46.03 5.26 18.54
CA ALA A 589 44.73 4.66 18.80
C ALA A 589 44.66 3.24 18.28
N LEU A 590 45.10 3.00 17.05
CA LEU A 590 45.07 1.67 16.43
C LEU A 590 46.01 0.67 17.12
N GLU A 591 47.23 1.11 17.54
CA GLU A 591 48.14 0.30 18.34
C GLU A 591 47.52 -0.08 19.69
N ARG A 592 46.81 0.84 20.36
CA ARG A 592 46.09 0.58 21.61
C ARG A 592 44.97 -0.46 21.40
N TRP A 593 44.35 -0.46 20.22
CA TRP A 593 43.28 -1.37 19.89
C TRP A 593 43.72 -2.72 19.29
N GLY A 594 45.04 -2.92 19.08
CA GLY A 594 45.58 -4.12 18.46
C GLY A 594 45.30 -4.22 16.98
N LEU A 595 45.17 -3.07 16.27
CA LEU A 595 44.81 -2.97 14.86
C LEU A 595 46.00 -2.44 14.04
N GLU A 596 47.21 -2.94 14.32
CA GLU A 596 48.45 -2.49 13.67
C GLU A 596 48.43 -2.70 12.14
N HIS A 597 47.75 -3.74 11.67
CA HIS A 597 47.61 -4.05 10.26
C HIS A 597 46.85 -2.96 9.46
N LEU A 598 45.97 -2.18 10.13
CA LEU A 598 45.19 -1.09 9.51
C LEU A 598 45.92 0.23 9.53
N VAL A 599 47.02 0.38 10.30
CA VAL A 599 47.71 1.66 10.52
C VAL A 599 48.08 2.36 9.22
N HIS A 600 48.70 1.64 8.28
CA HIS A 600 49.15 2.28 7.03
C HIS A 600 47.97 2.82 6.20
N THR A 601 46.94 2.05 6.03
CA THR A 601 45.72 2.45 5.28
C THR A 601 45.03 3.64 6.00
N ALA A 602 44.81 3.53 7.29
CA ALA A 602 44.14 4.55 8.09
C ALA A 602 44.91 5.89 8.11
N GLU A 603 46.26 5.85 8.26
CA GLU A 603 47.09 7.05 8.22
C GLU A 603 46.99 7.76 6.86
N LEU A 604 46.97 7.02 5.77
CA LEU A 604 46.82 7.59 4.45
C LEU A 604 45.47 8.27 4.30
N LEU A 605 44.39 7.58 4.65
CA LEU A 605 43.00 8.06 4.50
C LEU A 605 42.75 9.30 5.40
N VAL A 606 43.13 9.25 6.67
CA VAL A 606 42.96 10.39 7.59
C VAL A 606 43.77 11.59 7.16
N SER A 607 45.00 11.36 6.66
CA SER A 607 45.86 12.44 6.16
C SER A 607 45.21 13.17 4.98
N GLU A 608 44.62 12.44 4.02
CA GLU A 608 43.93 13.03 2.88
C GLU A 608 42.70 13.84 3.30
N LEU A 609 41.87 13.30 4.20
CA LEU A 609 40.66 13.99 4.63
C LEU A 609 40.97 15.22 5.52
N VAL A 610 41.95 15.12 6.42
CA VAL A 610 42.40 16.29 7.23
C VAL A 610 43.03 17.34 6.34
N THR A 611 43.83 16.96 5.32
CA THR A 611 44.38 17.91 4.34
C THR A 611 43.25 18.62 3.58
N ASN A 612 42.21 17.91 3.20
CA ASN A 612 41.04 18.50 2.55
C ASN A 612 40.31 19.48 3.48
N ALA A 613 40.16 19.15 4.77
CA ALA A 613 39.56 20.04 5.76
C ALA A 613 40.37 21.33 5.94
N VAL A 614 41.69 21.23 6.09
CA VAL A 614 42.60 22.40 6.20
C VAL A 614 42.49 23.29 4.95
N ASN A 615 42.51 22.69 3.76
CA ASN A 615 42.43 23.44 2.50
C ASN A 615 41.04 24.07 2.27
N ALA A 616 39.98 23.48 2.79
CA ALA A 616 38.62 24.01 2.68
C ALA A 616 38.36 25.18 3.65
N THR A 617 39.19 25.34 4.70
CA THR A 617 39.01 26.32 5.77
C THR A 617 40.27 27.13 6.06
N PRO A 618 40.94 27.70 5.04
CA PRO A 618 42.26 28.32 5.23
C PRO A 618 42.26 29.57 6.13
N THR A 619 41.13 30.23 6.28
CA THR A 619 40.94 31.44 7.09
C THR A 619 40.27 31.17 8.44
N ILE A 620 39.79 29.97 8.68
CA ILE A 620 39.08 29.57 9.88
C ILE A 620 40.08 28.98 10.86
N ARG A 621 40.20 29.60 12.06
CA ARG A 621 41.13 29.15 13.12
C ARG A 621 40.51 28.10 14.06
N GLU A 622 39.23 27.76 13.89
CA GLU A 622 38.61 26.73 14.70
C GLU A 622 39.25 25.36 14.43
N PRO A 623 39.42 24.55 15.47
CA PRO A 623 40.04 23.24 15.34
C PRO A 623 39.22 22.28 14.46
N ILE A 624 39.92 21.34 13.83
CA ILE A 624 39.35 20.22 13.14
C ILE A 624 39.10 19.11 14.18
N GLU A 625 37.88 18.59 14.25
CA GLU A 625 37.57 17.48 15.11
C GLU A 625 37.75 16.17 14.35
N VAL A 626 38.55 15.28 14.90
CA VAL A 626 38.79 13.94 14.37
C VAL A 626 38.30 12.92 15.37
N ARG A 627 37.48 11.98 14.92
CA ARG A 627 36.93 10.91 15.75
C ARG A 627 37.17 9.56 15.08
N LEU A 628 37.60 8.58 15.85
CA LEU A 628 37.70 7.18 15.46
C LEU A 628 36.77 6.37 16.34
N LEU A 629 36.08 5.46 15.74
CA LEU A 629 35.15 4.53 16.39
C LEU A 629 35.51 3.10 15.99
N ARG A 630 35.72 2.24 16.97
CA ARG A 630 35.87 0.80 16.77
C ARG A 630 34.54 0.12 17.05
N THR A 631 33.92 -0.39 16.01
CA THR A 631 32.67 -1.16 16.08
C THR A 631 32.86 -2.48 15.34
N GLN A 632 31.94 -2.93 14.53
CA GLN A 632 32.14 -4.01 13.55
C GLN A 632 33.08 -3.57 12.40
N VAL A 633 33.22 -2.28 12.24
CA VAL A 633 34.15 -1.63 11.32
C VAL A 633 34.92 -0.55 12.06
N LEU A 634 36.06 -0.13 11.51
CA LEU A 634 36.76 1.07 11.94
C LEU A 634 36.21 2.28 11.19
N ARG A 635 35.52 3.17 11.89
CA ARG A 635 34.92 4.37 11.31
C ARG A 635 35.71 5.61 11.73
N PHE A 636 36.05 6.45 10.74
CA PHE A 636 36.68 7.75 10.91
C PHE A 636 35.69 8.85 10.57
N GLU A 637 35.69 9.90 11.37
CA GLU A 637 34.87 11.09 11.17
C GLU A 637 35.75 12.34 11.33
N ILE A 638 35.76 13.17 10.31
CA ILE A 638 36.48 14.43 10.32
C ILE A 638 35.46 15.56 10.13
N ARG A 639 35.33 16.40 11.15
CA ARG A 639 34.43 17.54 11.16
C ARG A 639 35.21 18.84 10.91
N ASP A 640 34.76 19.60 9.94
CA ASP A 640 35.26 20.95 9.64
C ASP A 640 34.09 21.94 9.46
N ARG A 641 34.40 23.25 9.51
CA ARG A 641 33.44 24.36 9.40
C ARG A 641 33.14 24.80 7.98
N SER A 642 33.61 24.09 6.98
CA SER A 642 33.35 24.42 5.59
C SER A 642 32.03 23.82 5.12
N THR A 643 31.15 24.63 4.58
CA THR A 643 29.90 24.17 3.91
C THR A 643 30.15 23.72 2.47
N HIS A 644 31.36 23.84 1.95
CA HIS A 644 31.69 23.41 0.60
C HIS A 644 31.82 21.88 0.55
N MET A 645 31.01 21.24 -0.28
CA MET A 645 31.13 19.82 -0.53
C MET A 645 32.45 19.47 -1.19
N PRO A 646 33.13 18.39 -0.77
CA PRO A 646 34.29 17.90 -1.48
C PRO A 646 33.93 17.57 -2.93
N ARG A 647 34.72 18.12 -3.87
CA ARG A 647 34.45 17.86 -5.32
C ARG A 647 35.24 16.66 -5.79
N TRP A 648 34.56 15.75 -6.45
CA TRP A 648 35.14 14.65 -7.20
C TRP A 648 35.56 15.17 -8.58
N ASP A 649 36.87 15.36 -8.84
CA ASP A 649 37.33 15.80 -10.14
C ASP A 649 37.67 14.59 -11.02
N TYR A 650 36.80 14.33 -11.98
CA TYR A 650 36.99 13.27 -12.99
C TYR A 650 37.98 13.66 -14.11
N SER A 651 38.28 14.94 -14.29
CA SER A 651 38.89 15.47 -15.52
C SER A 651 40.42 15.58 -15.49
N ARG A 652 41.11 15.42 -14.34
CA ARG A 652 42.56 15.68 -14.26
C ARG A 652 43.36 14.48 -13.74
N ALA A 653 43.84 13.68 -14.67
CA ALA A 653 44.74 12.55 -14.39
C ALA A 653 46.14 12.96 -13.92
N LEU A 654 46.55 14.25 -13.99
CA LEU A 654 47.93 14.70 -13.88
C LEU A 654 48.21 15.82 -12.87
N VAL A 655 47.23 16.33 -12.12
CA VAL A 655 47.49 17.41 -11.15
C VAL A 655 47.57 16.83 -9.74
N GLU A 656 48.61 17.23 -8.97
CA GLU A 656 48.89 16.75 -7.60
C GLU A 656 47.77 17.10 -6.58
N HIS A 657 46.91 18.09 -6.87
CA HIS A 657 45.78 18.48 -6.05
C HIS A 657 44.49 17.85 -6.56
N GLY A 658 43.81 17.05 -5.75
CA GLY A 658 42.54 16.39 -6.09
C GLY A 658 42.57 14.86 -6.09
N ARG A 659 43.66 14.22 -5.73
CA ARG A 659 43.78 12.74 -5.66
C ARG A 659 43.19 12.17 -4.36
N GLY A 660 43.00 12.96 -3.31
CA GLY A 660 42.68 12.49 -1.95
C GLY A 660 41.39 11.67 -1.89
N LEU A 661 40.29 12.18 -2.43
CA LEU A 661 39.01 11.44 -2.44
C LEU A 661 39.05 10.18 -3.30
N ARG A 662 39.90 10.10 -4.35
CA ARG A 662 40.08 8.89 -5.13
C ARG A 662 40.81 7.79 -4.34
N VAL A 663 41.72 8.20 -3.47
CA VAL A 663 42.39 7.29 -2.55
C VAL A 663 41.39 6.77 -1.54
N VAL A 664 40.58 7.67 -0.97
CA VAL A 664 39.48 7.28 -0.04
C VAL A 664 38.52 6.30 -0.72
N GLY A 665 38.02 6.60 -1.92
CA GLY A 665 37.08 5.74 -2.63
C GLY A 665 37.65 4.40 -3.10
N ARG A 666 38.99 4.19 -3.04
CA ARG A 666 39.64 2.91 -3.38
C ARG A 666 39.99 2.06 -2.17
N LEU A 667 40.29 2.69 -1.05
CA LEU A 667 40.83 2.02 0.14
C LEU A 667 39.80 1.88 1.26
N ALA A 668 38.79 2.74 1.27
CA ALA A 668 37.67 2.63 2.22
C ALA A 668 36.59 1.71 1.65
N ASP A 669 36.00 0.88 2.48
CA ASP A 669 34.83 0.06 2.10
C ASP A 669 33.60 0.94 1.84
N ARG A 670 33.45 1.97 2.68
CA ARG A 670 32.39 2.98 2.54
C ARG A 670 32.94 4.35 2.93
N TRP A 671 32.41 5.39 2.34
CA TRP A 671 32.71 6.77 2.73
C TRP A 671 31.53 7.68 2.37
N GLY A 672 31.48 8.84 3.01
CA GLY A 672 30.41 9.80 2.75
C GLY A 672 30.69 11.17 3.35
N VAL A 673 29.76 12.08 3.09
CA VAL A 673 29.77 13.45 3.60
C VAL A 673 28.39 13.78 4.14
N SER A 674 28.34 14.28 5.38
CA SER A 674 27.14 14.81 6.01
C SER A 674 27.30 16.31 6.20
N LEU A 675 26.34 17.10 5.71
CA LEU A 675 26.29 18.53 5.98
C LEU A 675 25.77 18.77 7.39
N LEU A 676 26.33 19.76 8.05
CA LEU A 676 25.90 20.23 9.37
C LEU A 676 25.49 21.69 9.30
N LEU A 677 24.72 22.15 10.27
CA LEU A 677 24.50 23.57 10.46
C LEU A 677 25.85 24.25 10.80
N GLY A 678 26.49 24.90 9.80
CA GLY A 678 27.78 25.58 9.95
C GLY A 678 29.02 24.71 9.75
N GLY A 679 28.96 23.66 8.93
CA GLY A 679 30.09 22.80 8.59
C GLY A 679 29.73 21.52 7.88
N LYS A 680 30.61 20.53 7.94
CA LYS A 680 30.36 19.18 7.44
C LYS A 680 31.17 18.15 8.23
N VAL A 681 30.73 16.90 8.14
CA VAL A 681 31.48 15.70 8.53
C VAL A 681 31.79 14.89 7.29
N VAL A 682 33.06 14.60 7.09
CA VAL A 682 33.51 13.62 6.09
C VAL A 682 33.95 12.38 6.85
N TRP A 683 33.42 11.23 6.43
CA TRP A 683 33.66 9.97 7.12
C TRP A 683 34.02 8.84 6.16
N PHE A 684 34.75 7.85 6.67
CA PHE A 684 35.00 6.59 5.97
C PHE A 684 35.00 5.41 6.94
N GLU A 685 34.77 4.22 6.41
CA GLU A 685 34.76 2.94 7.11
C GLU A 685 35.74 1.97 6.48
N ILE A 686 36.42 1.18 7.33
CA ILE A 686 37.32 0.09 6.94
C ILE A 686 36.95 -1.14 7.77
N GLY A 687 36.88 -2.33 7.14
CA GLY A 687 36.73 -3.59 7.85
C GLY A 687 37.88 -3.86 8.83
N LEU A 688 37.57 -4.51 9.95
CA LEU A 688 38.55 -4.85 10.98
C LEU A 688 39.37 -6.10 10.62
N GLU A 689 38.92 -6.92 9.68
CA GLU A 689 39.55 -8.18 9.30
C GLU A 689 40.77 -7.94 8.41
N GLU A 690 41.81 -8.76 8.58
CA GLU A 690 42.93 -8.77 7.63
C GLU A 690 42.45 -9.24 6.25
N PRO A 691 42.81 -8.55 5.15
CA PRO A 691 42.54 -9.04 3.80
C PRO A 691 43.26 -10.35 3.57
N GLY A 692 42.60 -11.47 3.79
CA GLY A 692 43.17 -12.83 3.58
C GLY A 692 42.75 -13.91 4.57
N ALA A 693 41.94 -13.61 5.57
CA ALA A 693 41.46 -14.60 6.57
C ALA A 693 40.30 -15.50 6.09
N LEU A 694 39.82 -15.33 4.87
CA LEU A 694 38.86 -16.25 4.20
C LEU A 694 39.65 -17.24 3.31
N GLY A 695 40.12 -18.32 3.94
CA GLY A 695 40.66 -19.50 3.27
C GLY A 695 39.60 -20.57 3.13
#